data_05c68a0983d0c9880aca650bab1552b9
#
_entry.id   05c68a0983d0c9880aca650bab1552b9
#
_cell.length_a   1.000
_cell.length_b   1.000
_cell.length_c   1.000
_cell.angle_alpha   90.00
_cell.angle_beta   90.00
_cell.angle_gamma   90.00
#
_symmetry.space_group_name_H-M   'P 1'
#
loop_
_entity.id
_entity.type
_entity.pdbx_description
1 polymer ?
#
loop_
_entity_poly.entity_id
_entity_poly.type
_entity_poly.pdbx_seq_one_letter_code
_entity_poly.pdbx_strand_id
1 'polypeptide(L)'
;MTNPKKLMRGVFVALALVAAPLAGVSGTFIGVDAAQAQQQRLISAVLFEGNSGFSDAQLLAMVNVAEQGSFSEAGLAADAESIRLAYVGKGYMGVTVTPRVEQSESGRARITFVVNEGQRTGIAAINFTGNNSISSGTLKSIIRTHETSLLSWLFRDDTYSEDLLSVDRGLIELYYMNHGYPDAQVTSAVGEYDASRNAYFVNFTISEGERYRFGQIGVETSIPGLNPDAMTGAIRTGKGGTYSLADLQKTQEDLAFEATAQGYSFADVRPRVDRDVANSTFNVTYLVDEGARIYVERINISGNTKTRDAVIRRELDFGEGDPFNRSMVQRGKNRIEGLGFFKTVAFDMQQGSAPDKVVINITVEEQSTGDYGLTAGYDSSAGLLGEVSVTERNFLGRGQYVRAAVSASESGQSYDFSFTEPRFMGLRLSSGVDVYHRIVEETDKNTYGTVSTGGQIRFGAPITTDLSASVFTGIEQKVLKDGEAPWTDVFNPGHVAGFEDTFNKAWVGYSLTYNTLDDTKRPTEGIYANFSQQYIGWDYNLLKTEAKARYFMPLLSDWNVIGSVKGQAGYITALDGGGVSPLEAFRGSSSIVRGFQSGGMGPRLNSSQELLGYTGYVAASAEIEFPIPILPETYGVRGAIWADAALIDGNGDGGAGLIDPGSIDQNFKSSVGASIIWDSPFGPLRGDFAHVLNKATDDKTQVFSLTLQQLL
;
A
#
# COMPACT_ATOMS: atom_id res chain seq x y z
N MET A 1 -45.76 2.40 -19.78
CA MET A 1 -46.82 2.67 -18.77
C MET A 1 -46.38 1.97 -17.49
N THR A 2 -45.99 2.66 -16.56
CA THR A 2 -46.30 2.97 -15.18
C THR A 2 -45.06 3.49 -14.45
N ASN A 3 -45.25 4.65 -13.93
CA ASN A 3 -44.31 5.46 -13.18
C ASN A 3 -44.26 5.04 -11.69
N PRO A 4 -43.13 4.91 -11.02
CA PRO A 4 -43.08 4.92 -9.57
C PRO A 4 -42.39 6.19 -9.01
N LYS A 5 -43.16 7.23 -8.80
CA LYS A 5 -42.87 8.22 -7.75
C LYS A 5 -43.77 7.86 -6.58
N LYS A 6 -43.14 7.51 -5.42
CA LYS A 6 -43.61 7.73 -4.02
C LYS A 6 -42.96 6.69 -3.11
N LEU A 7 -42.00 7.12 -2.31
CA LEU A 7 -41.93 6.82 -0.86
C LEU A 7 -40.70 7.51 -0.26
N MET A 8 -40.92 8.69 0.26
CA MET A 8 -40.06 9.30 1.28
C MET A 8 -40.95 10.21 2.15
N ARG A 9 -41.37 9.74 3.30
CA ARG A 9 -41.89 10.44 4.48
C ARG A 9 -41.52 9.54 5.65
N GLY A 10 -40.63 9.90 6.59
CA GLY A 10 -40.78 10.88 7.58
C GLY A 10 -40.61 10.18 8.92
N VAL A 11 -39.58 10.48 9.70
CA VAL A 11 -39.59 10.27 11.16
C VAL A 11 -39.02 11.54 11.77
N PHE A 12 -39.94 12.38 12.27
CA PHE A 12 -39.67 13.43 13.26
C PHE A 12 -39.83 12.82 14.64
N VAL A 13 -38.80 12.93 15.48
CA VAL A 13 -38.90 12.69 16.92
C VAL A 13 -38.93 14.05 17.61
N ALA A 14 -40.06 14.31 18.26
CA ALA A 14 -40.29 15.47 19.11
C ALA A 14 -39.60 15.31 20.47
N LEU A 15 -38.91 16.34 20.93
CA LEU A 15 -38.44 16.44 22.31
C LEU A 15 -39.28 17.50 23.03
N ALA A 16 -39.88 17.07 24.14
CA ALA A 16 -40.83 17.86 24.95
C ALA A 16 -40.08 18.87 25.85
N LEU A 17 -40.65 20.07 25.90
CA LEU A 17 -40.38 21.10 26.90
C LEU A 17 -40.86 20.68 28.29
N VAL A 18 -40.01 20.91 29.29
CA VAL A 18 -40.44 21.01 30.69
C VAL A 18 -40.31 22.46 31.13
N ALA A 19 -41.43 23.08 31.43
CA ALA A 19 -41.53 24.38 32.06
C ALA A 19 -41.64 24.23 33.60
N ALA A 20 -40.97 25.05 34.35
CA ALA A 20 -41.21 25.26 35.78
C ALA A 20 -41.13 26.76 36.12
N PRO A 21 -41.90 27.22 37.14
CA PRO A 21 -42.39 28.57 37.18
C PRO A 21 -41.59 29.58 38.01
N LEU A 22 -41.89 30.85 37.73
CA LEU A 22 -41.44 32.06 38.44
C LEU A 22 -41.90 32.12 39.89
N ALA A 23 -40.98 32.58 40.74
CA ALA A 23 -41.34 33.23 42.01
C ALA A 23 -40.65 34.61 42.04
N GLY A 24 -41.43 35.66 42.21
CA GLY A 24 -41.00 37.04 42.19
C GLY A 24 -40.35 37.51 43.51
N VAL A 25 -39.42 38.46 43.39
CA VAL A 25 -39.02 39.34 44.47
C VAL A 25 -39.01 40.80 43.96
N SER A 26 -39.82 41.63 44.56
CA SER A 26 -39.84 43.07 44.41
C SER A 26 -38.69 43.68 45.23
N GLY A 27 -37.90 44.57 44.64
CA GLY A 27 -36.85 45.30 45.35
C GLY A 27 -36.42 46.57 44.63
N THR A 28 -36.94 47.70 45.11
CA THR A 28 -36.52 49.12 45.13
C THR A 28 -35.50 49.63 44.10
N PHE A 29 -35.96 50.62 43.36
CA PHE A 29 -35.13 51.56 42.53
C PHE A 29 -34.14 52.33 43.36
N ILE A 30 -32.89 52.26 42.97
CA ILE A 30 -31.87 53.30 43.18
C ILE A 30 -31.32 53.63 41.80
N GLY A 31 -31.44 54.92 41.41
CA GLY A 31 -30.93 55.41 40.14
C GLY A 31 -29.41 55.32 40.07
N VAL A 32 -28.91 54.79 39.00
CA VAL A 32 -27.55 54.90 38.59
C VAL A 32 -27.50 55.34 37.13
N ASP A 33 -26.68 56.28 36.86
CA ASP A 33 -26.46 57.02 35.63
C ASP A 33 -26.52 56.16 34.36
N ALA A 34 -26.95 56.82 33.29
CA ALA A 34 -27.01 56.29 31.93
C ALA A 34 -25.60 55.86 31.42
N ALA A 35 -25.22 54.66 31.75
CA ALA A 35 -24.23 53.93 30.98
C ALA A 35 -24.91 53.57 29.65
N GLN A 36 -24.31 53.98 28.55
CA GLN A 36 -24.74 53.74 27.19
C GLN A 36 -25.28 52.33 27.03
N ALA A 37 -26.61 52.20 26.82
CA ALA A 37 -27.24 50.96 26.42
C ALA A 37 -26.66 50.58 25.05
N GLN A 38 -25.69 49.67 25.03
CA GLN A 38 -25.23 49.01 23.84
C GLN A 38 -26.42 48.23 23.30
N GLN A 39 -27.10 48.82 22.31
CA GLN A 39 -28.22 48.16 21.61
C GLN A 39 -27.72 46.80 21.16
N GLN A 40 -28.20 45.74 21.77
CA GLN A 40 -27.98 44.37 21.30
C GLN A 40 -28.60 44.25 19.90
N ARG A 41 -27.75 44.37 18.89
CA ARG A 41 -28.14 44.21 17.47
C ARG A 41 -28.29 42.73 17.21
N LEU A 42 -29.51 42.27 16.91
CA LEU A 42 -29.77 40.88 16.55
C LEU A 42 -29.26 40.61 15.14
N ILE A 43 -28.63 39.45 14.97
CA ILE A 43 -28.07 38.99 13.69
C ILE A 43 -29.17 38.41 12.82
N SER A 44 -29.26 38.84 11.56
CA SER A 44 -30.19 38.32 10.55
C SER A 44 -29.59 37.18 9.73
N ALA A 45 -28.29 37.23 9.46
CA ALA A 45 -27.56 36.22 8.72
C ALA A 45 -26.06 36.34 8.99
N VAL A 46 -25.34 35.20 8.92
CA VAL A 46 -23.87 35.12 8.91
C VAL A 46 -23.49 34.55 7.57
N LEU A 47 -22.66 35.27 6.82
CA LEU A 47 -22.23 34.97 5.47
C LEU A 47 -20.71 34.95 5.39
N PHE A 48 -20.19 34.22 4.43
CA PHE A 48 -18.76 34.14 4.14
C PHE A 48 -18.54 34.45 2.66
N GLU A 49 -17.52 35.25 2.35
CA GLU A 49 -17.13 35.61 0.99
C GLU A 49 -15.65 35.37 0.79
N GLY A 50 -15.27 34.74 -0.34
CA GLY A 50 -13.88 34.47 -0.71
C GLY A 50 -13.27 33.25 -0.08
N ASN A 51 -14.06 32.37 0.54
CA ASN A 51 -13.64 31.20 1.31
C ASN A 51 -13.60 29.90 0.47
N SER A 52 -12.74 29.85 -0.53
CA SER A 52 -12.61 28.63 -1.37
C SER A 52 -11.96 27.44 -0.63
N GLY A 53 -11.15 27.70 0.38
CA GLY A 53 -10.46 26.68 1.17
C GLY A 53 -11.33 25.99 2.23
N PHE A 54 -12.46 26.59 2.64
CA PHE A 54 -13.43 26.04 3.60
C PHE A 54 -14.85 26.26 3.09
N SER A 55 -15.73 25.31 3.35
CA SER A 55 -17.17 25.53 3.12
C SER A 55 -17.77 26.45 4.19
N ASP A 56 -18.86 27.13 3.85
CA ASP A 56 -19.59 28.00 4.78
C ASP A 56 -19.99 27.26 6.07
N ALA A 57 -20.43 26.00 5.94
CA ALA A 57 -20.79 25.17 7.08
C ALA A 57 -19.62 24.88 8.03
N GLN A 58 -18.39 24.70 7.46
CA GLN A 58 -17.19 24.52 8.27
C GLN A 58 -16.80 25.80 8.99
N LEU A 59 -16.85 26.95 8.31
CA LEU A 59 -16.56 28.24 8.91
C LEU A 59 -17.58 28.63 9.98
N LEU A 60 -18.88 28.35 9.73
CA LEU A 60 -19.94 28.61 10.70
C LEU A 60 -19.76 27.81 11.99
N ALA A 61 -19.19 26.61 11.90
CA ALA A 61 -18.89 25.80 13.09
C ALA A 61 -17.70 26.32 13.91
N MET A 62 -16.87 27.23 13.35
CA MET A 62 -15.69 27.80 14.00
C MET A 62 -15.93 29.17 14.67
N VAL A 63 -17.06 29.82 14.37
CA VAL A 63 -17.41 31.13 14.90
C VAL A 63 -18.46 30.99 16.01
N ASN A 64 -18.43 31.93 16.94
CA ASN A 64 -19.39 32.00 18.03
C ASN A 64 -20.67 32.77 17.68
N VAL A 65 -20.62 33.62 16.64
CA VAL A 65 -21.78 34.34 16.15
C VAL A 65 -22.74 33.41 15.46
N ALA A 66 -24.01 33.52 15.85
CA ALA A 66 -25.11 32.72 15.30
C ALA A 66 -26.30 33.62 14.90
N GLU A 67 -27.07 33.14 13.92
CA GLU A 67 -28.35 33.82 13.54
C GLU A 67 -29.24 33.98 14.76
N GLN A 68 -29.93 35.11 14.84
CA GLN A 68 -30.79 35.54 15.97
C GLN A 68 -30.02 35.81 17.28
N GLY A 69 -28.69 35.65 17.33
CA GLY A 69 -27.83 36.03 18.44
C GLY A 69 -27.50 37.52 18.43
N SER A 70 -26.84 37.99 19.51
CA SER A 70 -26.22 39.31 19.59
C SER A 70 -24.72 39.22 19.32
N PHE A 71 -24.10 40.31 18.88
CA PHE A 71 -22.67 40.38 18.65
C PHE A 71 -22.03 41.60 19.28
N SER A 72 -20.77 41.53 19.54
CA SER A 72 -19.89 42.66 19.88
C SER A 72 -18.76 42.78 18.88
N GLU A 73 -18.17 43.96 18.70
CA GLU A 73 -17.02 44.13 17.81
C GLU A 73 -15.84 43.28 18.24
N ALA A 74 -15.61 43.13 19.55
CA ALA A 74 -14.58 42.24 20.08
C ALA A 74 -14.85 40.76 19.78
N GLY A 75 -16.11 40.31 19.81
CA GLY A 75 -16.55 38.95 19.44
C GLY A 75 -16.32 38.67 17.94
N LEU A 76 -16.69 39.63 17.08
CA LEU A 76 -16.46 39.50 15.64
C LEU A 76 -14.95 39.44 15.29
N ALA A 77 -14.13 40.24 16.01
CA ALA A 77 -12.67 40.18 15.83
C ALA A 77 -12.10 38.84 16.29
N ALA A 78 -12.63 38.24 17.37
CA ALA A 78 -12.20 36.93 17.85
C ALA A 78 -12.62 35.81 16.88
N ASP A 79 -13.82 35.90 16.32
CA ASP A 79 -14.30 34.94 15.31
C ASP A 79 -13.51 35.06 14.00
N ALA A 80 -13.21 36.29 13.55
CA ALA A 80 -12.35 36.52 12.40
C ALA A 80 -10.93 35.94 12.61
N GLU A 81 -10.39 36.08 13.81
CA GLU A 81 -9.10 35.49 14.19
C GLU A 81 -9.17 33.96 14.24
N SER A 82 -10.25 33.36 14.72
CA SER A 82 -10.45 31.92 14.68
C SER A 82 -10.46 31.37 13.24
N ILE A 83 -11.17 32.07 12.34
CA ILE A 83 -11.15 31.73 10.91
C ILE A 83 -9.73 31.88 10.36
N ARG A 84 -9.04 33.01 10.67
CA ARG A 84 -7.69 33.26 10.21
C ARG A 84 -6.73 32.15 10.64
N LEU A 85 -6.77 31.72 11.89
CA LEU A 85 -5.94 30.64 12.42
C LEU A 85 -6.24 29.29 11.74
N ALA A 86 -7.51 29.01 11.44
CA ALA A 86 -7.87 27.82 10.69
C ALA A 86 -7.27 27.80 9.27
N TYR A 87 -7.27 28.95 8.59
CA TYR A 87 -6.61 29.10 7.29
C TYR A 87 -5.07 28.99 7.38
N VAL A 88 -4.46 29.57 8.42
CA VAL A 88 -3.03 29.42 8.69
C VAL A 88 -2.68 27.94 8.87
N GLY A 89 -3.51 27.18 9.62
CA GLY A 89 -3.36 25.73 9.76
C GLY A 89 -3.47 24.94 8.44
N LYS A 90 -4.11 25.52 7.40
CA LYS A 90 -4.14 24.98 6.03
C LYS A 90 -3.02 25.52 5.13
N GLY A 91 -2.08 26.32 5.66
CA GLY A 91 -0.95 26.85 4.92
C GLY A 91 -1.20 28.20 4.22
N TYR A 92 -2.22 28.94 4.59
CA TYR A 92 -2.47 30.30 4.06
C TYR A 92 -1.95 31.36 5.03
N MET A 93 -0.62 31.60 5.03
CA MET A 93 0.02 32.52 5.99
C MET A 93 -0.36 33.97 5.78
N GLY A 94 -0.68 34.37 4.56
CA GLY A 94 -1.08 35.73 4.20
C GLY A 94 -2.59 36.00 4.26
N VAL A 95 -3.39 35.09 4.82
CA VAL A 95 -4.83 35.24 4.88
C VAL A 95 -5.26 36.42 5.73
N THR A 96 -6.20 37.18 5.24
CA THR A 96 -6.87 38.24 5.99
C THR A 96 -8.37 37.96 6.06
N VAL A 97 -8.94 38.13 7.25
CA VAL A 97 -10.38 37.95 7.48
C VAL A 97 -10.92 39.24 8.08
N THR A 98 -11.84 39.88 7.38
CA THR A 98 -12.41 41.16 7.79
C THR A 98 -13.92 41.00 7.96
N PRO A 99 -14.46 41.17 9.18
CA PRO A 99 -15.89 41.17 9.38
C PRO A 99 -16.50 42.46 8.87
N ARG A 100 -17.53 42.38 8.05
CA ARG A 100 -18.34 43.50 7.58
C ARG A 100 -19.73 43.39 8.14
N VAL A 101 -20.22 44.47 8.78
CA VAL A 101 -21.56 44.51 9.39
C VAL A 101 -22.40 45.46 8.57
N GLU A 102 -23.45 44.95 7.96
CA GLU A 102 -24.46 45.71 7.22
C GLU A 102 -25.78 45.73 8.00
N GLN A 103 -26.41 46.90 8.13
CA GLN A 103 -27.74 47.00 8.72
C GLN A 103 -28.79 46.71 7.66
N SER A 104 -29.69 45.77 7.94
CA SER A 104 -30.87 45.52 7.14
C SER A 104 -31.96 46.59 7.47
N GLU A 105 -32.86 46.82 6.51
CA GLU A 105 -34.03 47.72 6.69
C GLU A 105 -34.88 47.33 7.91
N SER A 106 -34.81 46.10 8.37
CA SER A 106 -35.47 45.56 9.56
C SER A 106 -34.78 45.91 10.90
N GLY A 107 -33.66 46.66 10.87
CA GLY A 107 -32.86 46.99 12.07
C GLY A 107 -31.96 45.83 12.56
N ARG A 108 -31.96 44.70 11.90
CA ARG A 108 -31.07 43.57 12.18
C ARG A 108 -29.75 43.70 11.43
N ALA A 109 -28.69 43.14 11.97
CA ALA A 109 -27.37 43.14 11.36
C ALA A 109 -27.16 41.91 10.49
N ARG A 110 -26.61 42.07 9.29
CA ARG A 110 -26.02 41.03 8.47
C ARG A 110 -24.50 41.07 8.68
N ILE A 111 -23.91 39.97 9.06
CA ILE A 111 -22.47 39.85 9.26
C ILE A 111 -21.90 39.06 8.09
N THR A 112 -20.93 39.64 7.39
CA THR A 112 -20.22 38.98 6.30
C THR A 112 -18.73 38.93 6.66
N PHE A 113 -18.17 37.75 6.81
CA PHE A 113 -16.71 37.56 6.93
C PHE A 113 -16.11 37.53 5.53
N VAL A 114 -15.42 38.59 5.17
CA VAL A 114 -14.70 38.66 3.88
C VAL A 114 -13.32 38.06 4.09
N VAL A 115 -13.11 36.94 3.46
CA VAL A 115 -11.85 36.19 3.51
C VAL A 115 -11.04 36.48 2.23
N ASN A 116 -9.85 37.02 2.40
CA ASN A 116 -8.86 37.08 1.33
C ASN A 116 -7.81 36.01 1.65
N GLU A 117 -7.93 34.84 1.02
CA GLU A 117 -7.08 33.70 1.29
C GLU A 117 -5.60 33.95 0.96
N GLY A 118 -5.34 34.81 -0.03
CA GLY A 118 -3.99 34.98 -0.55
C GLY A 118 -3.48 33.73 -1.28
N GLN A 119 -2.17 33.64 -1.41
CA GLN A 119 -1.52 32.43 -1.94
C GLN A 119 -1.19 31.48 -0.81
N ARG A 120 -1.37 30.18 -1.05
CA ARG A 120 -0.97 29.13 -0.13
C ARG A 120 0.56 29.15 0.00
N THR A 121 1.04 29.04 1.25
CA THR A 121 2.45 28.98 1.58
C THR A 121 2.86 27.51 1.61
N GLY A 122 3.79 27.14 0.76
CA GLY A 122 4.37 25.81 0.74
C GLY A 122 5.80 25.79 1.29
N ILE A 123 6.44 24.64 1.18
CA ILE A 123 7.84 24.45 1.57
C ILE A 123 8.69 24.49 0.30
N ALA A 124 9.50 25.55 0.16
CA ALA A 124 10.33 25.76 -1.03
C ALA A 124 11.55 24.84 -1.07
N ALA A 125 12.13 24.52 0.09
CA ALA A 125 13.28 23.62 0.18
C ALA A 125 13.39 23.00 1.58
N ILE A 126 13.89 21.77 1.61
CA ILE A 126 14.29 21.05 2.82
C ILE A 126 15.78 20.76 2.72
N ASN A 127 16.55 21.33 3.64
CA ASN A 127 18.00 21.23 3.66
C ASN A 127 18.47 20.37 4.84
N PHE A 128 19.54 19.62 4.61
CA PHE A 128 20.21 18.84 5.62
C PHE A 128 21.67 19.30 5.71
N THR A 129 22.17 19.39 6.93
CA THR A 129 23.56 19.76 7.22
C THR A 129 24.14 18.74 8.19
N GLY A 130 25.37 18.28 7.93
CA GLY A 130 26.04 17.28 8.75
C GLY A 130 25.75 15.84 8.34
N ASN A 131 24.93 15.59 7.33
CA ASN A 131 24.60 14.29 6.76
C ASN A 131 25.66 13.84 5.72
N ASN A 132 26.86 13.51 6.19
CA ASN A 132 27.98 13.14 5.31
C ASN A 132 27.86 11.72 4.74
N SER A 133 27.22 10.83 5.49
CA SER A 133 27.14 9.38 5.18
C SER A 133 25.84 8.99 4.48
N ILE A 134 24.77 9.73 4.70
CA ILE A 134 23.44 9.45 4.10
C ILE A 134 23.05 10.64 3.24
N SER A 135 22.64 10.37 2.00
CA SER A 135 22.30 11.43 1.06
C SER A 135 21.08 12.23 1.53
N SER A 136 21.08 13.54 1.23
CA SER A 136 19.89 14.38 1.48
C SER A 136 18.65 13.87 0.78
N GLY A 137 18.80 13.22 -0.38
CA GLY A 137 17.70 12.59 -1.11
C GLY A 137 17.08 11.43 -0.33
N THR A 138 17.90 10.54 0.21
CA THR A 138 17.44 9.44 1.08
C THR A 138 16.72 9.99 2.30
N LEU A 139 17.28 11.03 2.96
CA LEU A 139 16.63 11.65 4.11
C LEU A 139 15.28 12.28 3.75
N LYS A 140 15.17 12.93 2.59
CA LYS A 140 13.88 13.45 2.08
C LYS A 140 12.84 12.36 1.85
N SER A 141 13.26 11.17 1.44
CA SER A 141 12.34 10.06 1.15
C SER A 141 11.73 9.40 2.41
N ILE A 142 12.37 9.56 3.58
CA ILE A 142 11.91 8.95 4.85
C ILE A 142 11.09 9.89 5.71
N ILE A 143 11.19 11.20 5.51
CA ILE A 143 10.42 12.21 6.26
C ILE A 143 9.02 12.38 5.66
N ARG A 144 8.11 12.92 6.48
CA ARG A 144 6.73 13.19 6.09
C ARG A 144 6.51 14.58 5.53
N THR A 145 7.43 15.50 5.84
CA THR A 145 7.42 16.86 5.30
C THR A 145 7.96 16.84 3.88
N HIS A 146 7.22 17.41 2.93
CA HIS A 146 7.59 17.43 1.50
C HIS A 146 7.74 18.84 0.96
N GLU A 147 8.64 18.99 -0.02
CA GLU A 147 8.79 20.24 -0.76
C GLU A 147 7.62 20.44 -1.73
N THR A 148 7.28 21.70 -1.98
CA THR A 148 6.27 22.06 -2.99
C THR A 148 6.69 21.56 -4.37
N SER A 149 5.88 20.71 -4.97
CA SER A 149 6.07 20.13 -6.30
C SER A 149 4.97 20.59 -7.27
N LEU A 150 5.13 20.28 -8.55
CA LEU A 150 4.09 20.52 -9.57
C LEU A 150 2.74 19.87 -9.26
N LEU A 151 2.74 18.86 -8.35
CA LEU A 151 1.56 18.09 -7.97
C LEU A 151 1.04 18.42 -6.57
N SER A 152 1.72 19.28 -5.81
CA SER A 152 1.31 19.65 -4.45
C SER A 152 -0.07 20.34 -4.41
N TRP A 153 -0.51 20.93 -5.53
CA TRP A 153 -1.88 21.47 -5.65
C TRP A 153 -2.95 20.36 -5.52
N LEU A 154 -2.60 19.12 -5.86
CA LEU A 154 -3.52 17.97 -5.81
C LEU A 154 -3.44 17.24 -4.45
N PHE A 155 -2.23 17.05 -3.91
CA PHE A 155 -2.00 16.23 -2.69
C PHE A 155 -1.93 17.05 -1.40
N ARG A 156 -1.62 18.34 -1.46
CA ARG A 156 -1.50 19.25 -0.32
C ARG A 156 -0.54 18.73 0.77
N ASP A 157 0.53 18.08 0.36
CA ASP A 157 1.54 17.44 1.19
C ASP A 157 2.71 18.37 1.58
N ASP A 158 2.73 19.60 1.07
CA ASP A 158 3.76 20.62 1.24
C ASP A 158 3.43 21.62 2.36
N THR A 159 2.58 21.28 3.32
CA THR A 159 2.19 22.18 4.40
C THR A 159 3.20 22.09 5.56
N TYR A 160 3.73 23.22 5.98
CA TYR A 160 4.62 23.30 7.15
C TYR A 160 3.86 23.03 8.45
N SER A 161 4.46 22.21 9.33
CA SER A 161 3.96 21.93 10.68
C SER A 161 5.13 21.60 11.61
N GLU A 162 5.19 22.24 12.77
CA GLU A 162 6.20 21.92 13.80
C GLU A 162 6.03 20.51 14.36
N ASP A 163 4.79 20.02 14.47
CA ASP A 163 4.51 18.66 14.91
C ASP A 163 5.07 17.65 13.92
N LEU A 164 4.94 17.89 12.61
CA LEU A 164 5.53 17.04 11.58
C LEU A 164 7.06 17.05 11.64
N LEU A 165 7.69 18.20 11.86
CA LEU A 165 9.15 18.28 12.02
C LEU A 165 9.65 17.46 13.22
N SER A 166 8.86 17.43 14.31
CA SER A 166 9.18 16.57 15.46
C SER A 166 9.13 15.09 15.13
N VAL A 167 8.14 14.66 14.33
CA VAL A 167 8.04 13.29 13.82
C VAL A 167 9.20 12.99 12.88
N ASP A 168 9.50 13.89 11.94
CA ASP A 168 10.58 13.73 10.97
C ASP A 168 11.94 13.60 11.63
N ARG A 169 12.20 14.37 12.70
CA ARG A 169 13.39 14.21 13.54
C ARG A 169 13.53 12.78 14.03
N GLY A 170 12.46 12.20 14.59
CA GLY A 170 12.49 10.82 15.08
C GLY A 170 12.70 9.79 13.95
N LEU A 171 12.11 10.02 12.77
CA LEU A 171 12.30 9.16 11.60
C LEU A 171 13.74 9.18 11.11
N ILE A 172 14.36 10.37 11.05
CA ILE A 172 15.77 10.53 10.67
C ILE A 172 16.68 9.79 11.66
N GLU A 173 16.52 10.04 12.96
CA GLU A 173 17.32 9.38 14.02
C GLU A 173 17.18 7.85 13.95
N LEU A 174 15.95 7.33 13.82
CA LEU A 174 15.69 5.91 13.70
C LEU A 174 16.33 5.32 12.43
N TYR A 175 16.28 6.03 11.31
CA TYR A 175 16.92 5.59 10.08
C TYR A 175 18.42 5.45 10.25
N TYR A 176 19.08 6.43 10.82
CA TYR A 176 20.52 6.39 11.13
C TYR A 176 20.87 5.22 12.06
N MET A 177 20.07 5.00 13.14
CA MET A 177 20.27 3.90 14.08
C MET A 177 20.17 2.52 13.39
N ASN A 178 19.35 2.41 12.36
CA ASN A 178 19.21 1.17 11.59
C ASN A 178 20.28 0.99 10.51
N HIS A 179 21.08 2.04 10.23
CA HIS A 179 22.13 2.01 9.22
C HIS A 179 23.55 2.14 9.79
N GLY A 180 23.69 1.84 11.06
CA GLY A 180 25.01 1.74 11.70
C GLY A 180 25.41 2.94 12.55
N TYR A 181 24.57 3.94 12.75
CA TYR A 181 24.88 5.16 13.48
C TYR A 181 24.07 5.27 14.79
N PRO A 182 24.43 4.53 15.84
CA PRO A 182 23.67 4.50 17.10
C PRO A 182 23.63 5.82 17.85
N ASP A 183 24.60 6.70 17.61
CA ASP A 183 24.74 8.00 18.28
C ASP A 183 24.19 9.16 17.44
N ALA A 184 23.57 8.87 16.31
CA ALA A 184 23.03 9.90 15.44
C ALA A 184 21.92 10.69 16.13
N GLN A 185 22.01 12.00 16.01
CA GLN A 185 21.03 12.93 16.57
C GLN A 185 20.75 14.07 15.61
N VAL A 186 19.49 14.46 15.51
CA VAL A 186 19.06 15.68 14.86
C VAL A 186 19.14 16.83 15.88
N THR A 187 20.20 17.61 15.82
CA THR A 187 20.47 18.68 16.79
C THR A 187 19.56 19.90 16.60
N SER A 188 19.07 20.11 15.38
CA SER A 188 18.12 21.20 15.06
C SER A 188 17.19 20.77 13.93
N ALA A 189 15.91 21.14 14.05
CA ALA A 189 14.89 21.03 13.01
C ALA A 189 14.06 22.32 13.06
N VAL A 190 14.27 23.23 12.11
CA VAL A 190 13.66 24.57 12.12
C VAL A 190 13.12 24.91 10.74
N GLY A 191 11.89 25.45 10.70
CA GLY A 191 11.30 26.04 9.51
C GLY A 191 11.37 27.56 9.56
N GLU A 192 11.97 28.19 8.58
CA GLU A 192 12.07 29.64 8.43
C GLU A 192 11.11 30.12 7.34
N TYR A 193 10.23 31.07 7.66
CA TYR A 193 9.31 31.66 6.71
C TYR A 193 9.95 32.85 6.00
N ASP A 194 10.05 32.77 4.67
CA ASP A 194 10.46 33.89 3.81
C ASP A 194 9.24 34.60 3.25
N ALA A 195 8.93 35.77 3.80
CA ALA A 195 7.78 36.55 3.35
C ALA A 195 7.92 37.07 1.90
N SER A 196 9.14 37.22 1.38
CA SER A 196 9.38 37.72 0.02
C SER A 196 9.02 36.65 -1.03
N ARG A 197 9.16 35.39 -0.67
CA ARG A 197 8.87 34.22 -1.53
C ARG A 197 7.56 33.54 -1.16
N ASN A 198 6.92 33.95 -0.06
CA ASN A 198 5.75 33.30 0.52
C ASN A 198 5.97 31.78 0.69
N ALA A 199 7.11 31.39 1.24
CA ALA A 199 7.50 29.98 1.36
C ALA A 199 8.29 29.70 2.64
N TYR A 200 8.22 28.45 3.12
CA TYR A 200 9.07 27.96 4.20
C TYR A 200 10.33 27.32 3.65
N PHE A 201 11.41 27.48 4.38
CA PHE A 201 12.67 26.73 4.22
C PHE A 201 12.89 25.93 5.50
N VAL A 202 12.95 24.61 5.36
CA VAL A 202 13.15 23.70 6.49
C VAL A 202 14.61 23.28 6.53
N ASN A 203 15.25 23.42 7.69
CA ASN A 203 16.67 23.10 7.88
C ASN A 203 16.81 22.07 9.01
N PHE A 204 17.39 20.90 8.69
CA PHE A 204 17.78 19.87 9.65
C PHE A 204 19.29 19.90 9.83
N THR A 205 19.76 19.93 11.09
CA THR A 205 21.19 19.77 11.42
C THR A 205 21.39 18.45 12.11
N ILE A 206 22.27 17.61 11.57
CA ILE A 206 22.48 16.24 11.99
C ILE A 206 23.91 16.08 12.50
N SER A 207 24.05 15.35 13.60
CA SER A 207 25.33 14.82 14.08
C SER A 207 25.27 13.29 13.95
N GLU A 208 25.97 12.73 12.96
CA GLU A 208 25.86 11.30 12.63
C GLU A 208 26.52 10.38 13.66
N GLY A 209 27.63 10.84 14.26
CA GLY A 209 28.47 10.01 15.09
C GLY A 209 29.31 9.01 14.28
N GLU A 210 29.86 8.01 14.95
CA GLU A 210 30.66 6.94 14.36
C GLU A 210 29.80 5.80 13.83
N ARG A 211 30.23 5.18 12.72
CA ARG A 211 29.53 4.01 12.15
C ARG A 211 29.98 2.73 12.83
N TYR A 212 29.03 1.95 13.33
CA TYR A 212 29.24 0.69 14.04
C TYR A 212 28.75 -0.50 13.23
N ARG A 213 29.38 -1.65 13.52
CA ARG A 213 28.99 -2.97 13.00
C ARG A 213 28.72 -3.93 14.17
N PHE A 214 28.02 -5.02 13.91
CA PHE A 214 27.92 -6.09 14.86
C PHE A 214 29.26 -6.84 14.99
N GLY A 215 29.71 -7.01 16.23
CA GLY A 215 30.90 -7.78 16.59
C GLY A 215 30.55 -9.26 16.82
N GLN A 216 30.82 -9.75 18.02
CA GLN A 216 30.42 -11.09 18.43
C GLN A 216 28.95 -11.08 18.84
N ILE A 217 28.22 -12.14 18.45
CA ILE A 217 26.81 -12.29 18.79
C ILE A 217 26.64 -13.68 19.42
N GLY A 218 25.95 -13.74 20.54
CA GLY A 218 25.69 -14.98 21.25
C GLY A 218 24.37 -14.98 22.01
N VAL A 219 23.92 -16.16 22.40
CA VAL A 219 22.77 -16.37 23.27
C VAL A 219 23.28 -17.08 24.54
N GLU A 220 22.96 -16.53 25.70
CA GLU A 220 23.23 -17.14 27.00
C GLU A 220 21.90 -17.35 27.72
N THR A 221 21.76 -18.47 28.45
CA THR A 221 20.57 -18.73 29.23
C THR A 221 20.91 -19.23 30.63
N SER A 222 20.13 -18.78 31.61
CA SER A 222 20.12 -19.33 32.98
C SER A 222 19.03 -20.39 33.17
N ILE A 223 18.17 -20.62 32.18
CA ILE A 223 17.03 -21.53 32.28
C ILE A 223 17.49 -22.98 32.08
N PRO A 224 17.36 -23.88 33.08
CA PRO A 224 17.75 -25.27 32.94
C PRO A 224 16.94 -25.98 31.86
N GLY A 225 17.63 -26.61 30.89
CA GLY A 225 17.00 -27.38 29.82
C GLY A 225 16.66 -26.58 28.54
N LEU A 226 16.73 -25.27 28.54
CA LEU A 226 16.65 -24.47 27.35
C LEU A 226 17.94 -24.61 26.54
N ASN A 227 17.84 -24.96 25.26
CA ASN A 227 18.99 -25.12 24.38
C ASN A 227 19.28 -23.81 23.61
N PRO A 228 20.32 -23.06 23.96
CA PRO A 228 20.66 -21.81 23.29
C PRO A 228 21.14 -22.03 21.83
N ASP A 229 21.76 -23.18 21.54
CA ASP A 229 22.26 -23.48 20.18
C ASP A 229 21.08 -23.64 19.18
N ALA A 230 19.98 -24.20 19.63
CA ALA A 230 18.76 -24.32 18.81
C ALA A 230 18.11 -22.95 18.50
N MET A 231 18.39 -21.95 19.32
CA MET A 231 17.85 -20.59 19.16
C MET A 231 18.68 -19.73 18.18
N THR A 232 19.89 -20.14 17.81
CA THR A 232 20.79 -19.36 16.96
C THR A 232 20.20 -19.07 15.58
N GLY A 233 19.31 -19.92 15.07
CA GLY A 233 18.58 -19.73 13.82
C GLY A 233 17.60 -18.54 13.83
N ALA A 234 17.21 -18.08 15.03
CA ALA A 234 16.33 -16.91 15.19
C ALA A 234 17.10 -15.57 15.23
N ILE A 235 18.43 -15.61 15.22
CA ILE A 235 19.27 -14.41 15.25
C ILE A 235 19.34 -13.80 13.85
N ARG A 236 18.83 -12.58 13.71
CA ARG A 236 18.89 -11.81 12.46
C ARG A 236 20.18 -11.02 12.32
N THR A 237 20.82 -10.70 13.44
CA THR A 237 22.07 -9.95 13.50
C THR A 237 23.27 -10.86 13.19
N GLY A 238 24.09 -10.49 12.21
CA GLY A 238 25.27 -11.27 11.80
C GLY A 238 26.58 -10.58 12.17
N LYS A 239 27.62 -11.36 12.55
CA LYS A 239 28.96 -10.80 12.79
C LYS A 239 29.49 -10.05 11.55
N GLY A 240 29.92 -8.81 11.74
CA GLY A 240 30.40 -7.92 10.67
C GLY A 240 29.31 -7.21 9.90
N GLY A 241 28.03 -7.54 10.12
CA GLY A 241 26.88 -6.82 9.59
C GLY A 241 26.80 -5.40 10.13
N THR A 242 26.15 -4.50 9.41
CA THR A 242 25.90 -3.13 9.88
C THR A 242 25.02 -3.16 11.13
N TYR A 243 25.34 -2.34 12.13
CA TYR A 243 24.50 -2.22 13.31
C TYR A 243 23.10 -1.73 12.91
N SER A 244 22.07 -2.38 13.44
CA SER A 244 20.67 -2.05 13.23
C SER A 244 19.90 -2.25 14.53
N LEU A 245 19.26 -1.20 15.01
CA LEU A 245 18.40 -1.26 16.18
C LEU A 245 17.17 -2.14 15.93
N ALA A 246 16.61 -2.07 14.73
CA ALA A 246 15.46 -2.88 14.32
C ALA A 246 15.80 -4.37 14.34
N ASP A 247 16.96 -4.79 13.82
CA ASP A 247 17.38 -6.20 13.83
C ASP A 247 17.66 -6.71 15.24
N LEU A 248 18.21 -5.84 16.09
CA LEU A 248 18.44 -6.18 17.50
C LEU A 248 17.11 -6.44 18.22
N GLN A 249 16.11 -5.56 18.04
CA GLN A 249 14.79 -5.71 18.63
C GLN A 249 14.05 -6.93 18.05
N LYS A 250 14.12 -7.12 16.75
CA LYS A 250 13.47 -8.25 16.06
C LYS A 250 14.08 -9.59 16.48
N THR A 251 15.41 -9.65 16.65
CA THR A 251 16.09 -10.83 17.19
C THR A 251 15.63 -11.11 18.61
N GLN A 252 15.48 -10.10 19.46
CA GLN A 252 14.95 -10.26 20.82
C GLN A 252 13.54 -10.86 20.81
N GLU A 253 12.66 -10.39 19.95
CA GLU A 253 11.30 -10.92 19.79
C GLU A 253 11.28 -12.37 19.29
N ASP A 254 12.11 -12.68 18.30
CA ASP A 254 12.19 -14.02 17.72
C ASP A 254 12.79 -15.04 18.71
N LEU A 255 13.80 -14.64 19.49
CA LEU A 255 14.35 -15.50 20.55
C LEU A 255 13.34 -15.76 21.67
N ALA A 256 12.55 -14.76 22.08
CA ALA A 256 11.50 -14.94 23.08
C ALA A 256 10.40 -15.88 22.57
N PHE A 257 10.08 -15.81 21.28
CA PHE A 257 9.13 -16.72 20.65
C PHE A 257 9.69 -18.17 20.61
N GLU A 258 10.95 -18.33 20.23
CA GLU A 258 11.62 -19.64 20.19
C GLU A 258 11.69 -20.27 21.58
N ALA A 259 12.02 -19.49 22.62
CA ALA A 259 11.98 -19.95 24.00
C ALA A 259 10.58 -20.42 24.40
N THR A 260 9.54 -19.70 24.00
CA THR A 260 8.15 -20.09 24.25
C THR A 260 7.78 -21.37 23.51
N ALA A 261 8.24 -21.54 22.26
CA ALA A 261 8.02 -22.75 21.46
C ALA A 261 8.68 -23.99 22.10
N GLN A 262 9.81 -23.80 22.78
CA GLN A 262 10.47 -24.85 23.58
C GLN A 262 9.80 -25.11 24.95
N GLY A 263 8.68 -24.40 25.24
CA GLY A 263 7.89 -24.60 26.49
C GLY A 263 8.20 -23.62 27.63
N TYR A 264 9.07 -22.63 27.40
CA TYR A 264 9.48 -21.65 28.43
C TYR A 264 8.72 -20.33 28.28
N SER A 265 7.43 -20.34 28.56
CA SER A 265 6.52 -19.21 28.33
C SER A 265 6.83 -17.95 29.16
N PHE A 266 7.59 -18.05 30.23
CA PHE A 266 8.01 -16.91 31.07
C PHE A 266 9.42 -16.44 30.77
N ALA A 267 10.05 -16.93 29.70
CA ALA A 267 11.37 -16.47 29.29
C ALA A 267 11.36 -14.99 28.92
N ASP A 268 12.27 -14.25 29.53
CA ASP A 268 12.53 -12.85 29.21
C ASP A 268 13.88 -12.75 28.48
N VAL A 269 13.88 -12.10 27.33
CA VAL A 269 15.08 -11.94 26.51
C VAL A 269 15.53 -10.49 26.58
N ARG A 270 16.77 -10.30 27.03
CA ARG A 270 17.37 -8.96 27.14
C ARG A 270 18.70 -8.91 26.39
N PRO A 271 18.91 -8.01 25.46
CA PRO A 271 20.22 -7.81 24.84
C PRO A 271 21.17 -7.12 25.83
N ARG A 272 22.31 -7.75 26.09
CA ARG A 272 23.48 -7.09 26.68
C ARG A 272 24.39 -6.65 25.55
N VAL A 273 24.56 -5.35 25.43
CA VAL A 273 25.31 -4.74 24.34
C VAL A 273 26.61 -4.15 24.91
N ASP A 274 27.74 -4.70 24.49
CA ASP A 274 29.07 -4.22 24.86
C ASP A 274 29.67 -3.46 23.68
N ARG A 275 29.96 -2.19 23.89
CA ARG A 275 30.47 -1.27 22.88
C ARG A 275 32.00 -1.30 22.85
N ASP A 276 32.57 -1.75 21.72
CA ASP A 276 34.00 -1.67 21.45
C ASP A 276 34.26 -0.45 20.55
N VAL A 277 34.64 0.66 21.20
CA VAL A 277 34.92 1.93 20.51
C VAL A 277 36.17 1.83 19.62
N ALA A 278 37.16 1.02 20.03
CA ALA A 278 38.41 0.91 19.28
C ALA A 278 38.23 0.24 17.92
N ASN A 279 37.29 -0.71 17.84
CA ASN A 279 36.99 -1.46 16.62
C ASN A 279 35.68 -1.02 15.94
N SER A 280 34.99 0.00 16.49
CA SER A 280 33.66 0.46 16.04
C SER A 280 32.67 -0.70 15.90
N THR A 281 32.62 -1.59 16.93
CA THR A 281 31.72 -2.73 16.94
C THR A 281 30.86 -2.81 18.21
N PHE A 282 29.66 -3.41 18.05
CA PHE A 282 28.81 -3.82 19.16
C PHE A 282 28.82 -5.34 19.28
N ASN A 283 29.31 -5.84 20.42
CA ASN A 283 29.16 -7.25 20.80
C ASN A 283 27.81 -7.39 21.50
N VAL A 284 26.99 -8.31 21.05
CA VAL A 284 25.62 -8.50 21.57
C VAL A 284 25.48 -9.89 22.15
N THR A 285 25.13 -9.97 23.43
CA THR A 285 24.76 -11.23 24.08
C THR A 285 23.29 -11.14 24.49
N TYR A 286 22.46 -11.98 23.88
CA TYR A 286 21.07 -12.09 24.27
C TYR A 286 20.97 -12.99 25.50
N LEU A 287 20.61 -12.40 26.63
CA LEU A 287 20.39 -13.12 27.87
C LEU A 287 18.95 -13.59 27.94
N VAL A 288 18.76 -14.90 28.01
CA VAL A 288 17.45 -15.54 28.13
C VAL A 288 17.30 -16.07 29.56
N ASP A 289 16.56 -15.34 30.39
CA ASP A 289 16.38 -15.63 31.77
C ASP A 289 14.92 -16.00 32.08
N GLU A 290 14.66 -16.69 33.19
CA GLU A 290 13.31 -16.88 33.68
C GLU A 290 12.78 -15.56 34.24
N GLY A 291 11.79 -14.98 33.55
CA GLY A 291 11.10 -13.78 33.97
C GLY A 291 10.14 -14.01 35.14
N ALA A 292 9.50 -12.95 35.60
CA ALA A 292 8.46 -13.04 36.62
C ALA A 292 7.29 -13.87 36.10
N ARG A 293 6.77 -14.77 36.92
CA ARG A 293 5.57 -15.57 36.59
C ARG A 293 4.31 -14.72 36.73
N ILE A 294 4.05 -13.90 35.74
CA ILE A 294 2.88 -13.05 35.67
C ILE A 294 1.92 -13.62 34.64
N TYR A 295 0.62 -13.58 34.94
CA TYR A 295 -0.43 -14.10 34.09
C TYR A 295 -1.34 -12.98 33.64
N VAL A 296 -1.87 -13.08 32.41
CA VAL A 296 -2.87 -12.16 31.89
C VAL A 296 -4.19 -12.41 32.59
N GLU A 297 -4.65 -11.46 33.41
CA GLU A 297 -5.95 -11.58 34.08
C GLU A 297 -7.10 -11.24 33.12
N ARG A 298 -6.96 -10.15 32.38
CA ARG A 298 -8.00 -9.68 31.48
C ARG A 298 -7.41 -8.80 30.37
N ILE A 299 -8.03 -8.88 29.19
CA ILE A 299 -7.75 -8.03 28.04
C ILE A 299 -8.99 -7.18 27.77
N ASN A 300 -8.87 -5.87 27.98
CA ASN A 300 -9.92 -4.92 27.66
C ASN A 300 -9.59 -4.25 26.32
N ILE A 301 -10.57 -4.18 25.41
CA ILE A 301 -10.44 -3.51 24.13
C ILE A 301 -11.42 -2.35 24.08
N SER A 302 -10.97 -1.17 23.64
CA SER A 302 -11.78 0.04 23.57
C SER A 302 -11.41 0.89 22.35
N GLY A 303 -12.36 1.73 21.89
CA GLY A 303 -12.18 2.58 20.71
C GLY A 303 -12.61 1.92 19.39
N ASN A 304 -12.87 0.61 19.38
CA ASN A 304 -13.30 -0.15 18.22
C ASN A 304 -14.84 -0.03 18.03
N THR A 305 -15.29 1.05 17.42
CA THR A 305 -16.72 1.32 17.23
C THR A 305 -17.32 0.54 16.04
N LYS A 306 -16.54 0.28 15.00
CA LYS A 306 -16.92 -0.48 13.79
C LYS A 306 -16.32 -1.88 13.80
N THR A 307 -15.03 -1.98 14.13
CA THR A 307 -14.30 -3.24 14.13
C THR A 307 -14.75 -4.10 15.31
N ARG A 308 -15.09 -5.35 15.04
CA ARG A 308 -15.50 -6.29 16.10
C ARG A 308 -14.32 -6.65 17.00
N ASP A 309 -14.58 -6.81 18.28
CA ASP A 309 -13.61 -7.21 19.30
C ASP A 309 -12.81 -8.48 18.88
N ALA A 310 -13.53 -9.47 18.33
CA ALA A 310 -12.91 -10.70 17.84
C ALA A 310 -11.84 -10.49 16.75
N VAL A 311 -11.93 -9.40 15.97
CA VAL A 311 -10.93 -9.10 14.92
C VAL A 311 -9.61 -8.64 15.53
N ILE A 312 -9.67 -7.86 16.60
CA ILE A 312 -8.49 -7.40 17.34
C ILE A 312 -7.93 -8.56 18.15
N ARG A 313 -8.78 -9.25 18.89
CA ARG A 313 -8.42 -10.34 19.82
C ARG A 313 -7.74 -11.51 19.09
N ARG A 314 -8.16 -11.85 17.88
CA ARG A 314 -7.55 -12.94 17.08
C ARG A 314 -6.13 -12.65 16.58
N GLU A 315 -5.66 -11.39 16.65
CA GLU A 315 -4.28 -11.04 16.31
C GLU A 315 -3.32 -11.17 17.50
N LEU A 316 -3.86 -11.42 18.70
CA LEU A 316 -3.07 -11.75 19.88
C LEU A 316 -2.71 -13.24 19.87
N ASP A 317 -1.48 -13.56 20.23
CA ASP A 317 -1.01 -14.95 20.43
C ASP A 317 -1.16 -15.41 21.90
N PHE A 318 -1.92 -14.66 22.69
CA PHE A 318 -2.17 -14.92 24.10
C PHE A 318 -3.61 -14.53 24.46
N GLY A 319 -4.14 -15.12 25.51
CA GLY A 319 -5.46 -14.87 26.06
C GLY A 319 -5.45 -14.65 27.57
N GLU A 320 -6.64 -14.47 28.14
CA GLU A 320 -6.82 -14.42 29.59
C GLU A 320 -6.47 -15.78 30.21
N GLY A 321 -5.62 -15.76 31.25
CA GLY A 321 -5.08 -16.94 31.92
C GLY A 321 -3.70 -17.37 31.40
N ASP A 322 -3.27 -16.88 30.27
CA ASP A 322 -1.96 -17.23 29.70
C ASP A 322 -0.81 -16.51 30.41
N PRO A 323 0.42 -17.05 30.35
CA PRO A 323 1.62 -16.37 30.78
C PRO A 323 1.80 -15.02 30.09
N PHE A 324 2.09 -14.00 30.86
CA PHE A 324 2.42 -12.68 30.30
C PHE A 324 3.84 -12.67 29.74
N ASN A 325 3.96 -12.33 28.47
CA ASN A 325 5.25 -12.13 27.80
C ASN A 325 5.23 -10.80 27.03
N ARG A 326 6.16 -9.90 27.37
CA ARG A 326 6.23 -8.55 26.79
C ARG A 326 6.45 -8.58 25.26
N SER A 327 7.27 -9.52 24.78
CA SER A 327 7.52 -9.69 23.32
C SER A 327 6.27 -10.16 22.58
N MET A 328 5.46 -11.04 23.19
CA MET A 328 4.17 -11.43 22.58
C MET A 328 3.18 -10.26 22.52
N VAL A 329 3.16 -9.42 23.55
CA VAL A 329 2.31 -8.20 23.55
C VAL A 329 2.76 -7.25 22.45
N GLN A 330 4.07 -7.02 22.28
CA GLN A 330 4.58 -6.17 21.20
C GLN A 330 4.26 -6.75 19.83
N ARG A 331 4.42 -8.06 19.65
CA ARG A 331 4.03 -8.74 18.39
C ARG A 331 2.53 -8.61 18.11
N GLY A 332 1.70 -8.76 19.14
CA GLY A 332 0.25 -8.52 19.03
C GLY A 332 -0.08 -7.10 18.60
N LYS A 333 0.62 -6.11 19.19
CA LYS A 333 0.49 -4.70 18.79
C LYS A 333 0.85 -4.49 17.33
N ASN A 334 2.01 -4.98 16.88
CA ASN A 334 2.48 -4.85 15.51
C ASN A 334 1.51 -5.49 14.50
N ARG A 335 0.89 -6.63 14.85
CA ARG A 335 -0.13 -7.28 14.01
C ARG A 335 -1.41 -6.46 13.91
N ILE A 336 -1.89 -5.90 15.03
CA ILE A 336 -3.09 -5.06 15.03
C ILE A 336 -2.84 -3.79 14.21
N GLU A 337 -1.67 -3.17 14.35
CA GLU A 337 -1.24 -2.03 13.51
C GLU A 337 -1.17 -2.44 12.02
N GLY A 338 -0.64 -3.62 11.74
CA GLY A 338 -0.52 -4.21 10.39
C GLY A 338 -1.86 -4.49 9.70
N LEU A 339 -2.98 -4.57 10.42
CA LEU A 339 -4.31 -4.65 9.80
C LEU A 339 -4.64 -3.41 8.97
N GLY A 340 -4.07 -2.24 9.31
CA GLY A 340 -4.34 -0.98 8.65
C GLY A 340 -5.76 -0.42 8.89
N PHE A 341 -6.44 -0.89 9.96
CA PHE A 341 -7.78 -0.43 10.34
C PHE A 341 -7.76 0.70 11.35
N PHE A 342 -6.61 0.91 11.99
CA PHE A 342 -6.43 1.83 13.10
C PHE A 342 -5.35 2.86 12.78
N LYS A 343 -5.61 4.10 13.18
CA LYS A 343 -4.65 5.20 13.11
C LYS A 343 -3.64 5.11 14.25
N THR A 344 -4.12 4.73 15.44
CA THR A 344 -3.31 4.52 16.63
C THR A 344 -3.73 3.23 17.33
N VAL A 345 -2.74 2.52 17.89
CA VAL A 345 -2.93 1.34 18.72
C VAL A 345 -2.06 1.48 19.96
N ALA A 346 -2.68 1.64 21.11
CA ALA A 346 -2.00 1.79 22.40
C ALA A 346 -2.27 0.60 23.29
N PHE A 347 -1.21 0.08 23.92
CA PHE A 347 -1.27 -0.96 24.93
C PHE A 347 -0.84 -0.38 26.27
N ASP A 348 -1.73 -0.42 27.24
CA ASP A 348 -1.48 -0.04 28.62
C ASP A 348 -1.59 -1.27 29.53
N MET A 349 -0.56 -1.50 30.33
CA MET A 349 -0.46 -2.65 31.23
C MET A 349 -0.62 -2.18 32.66
N GLN A 350 -1.66 -2.64 33.32
CA GLN A 350 -1.98 -2.31 34.69
C GLN A 350 -1.85 -3.55 35.58
N GLN A 351 -1.45 -3.35 36.84
CA GLN A 351 -1.45 -4.44 37.81
C GLN A 351 -2.88 -4.96 38.00
N GLY A 352 -3.03 -6.28 37.97
CA GLY A 352 -4.29 -6.96 38.20
C GLY A 352 -4.67 -7.08 39.67
N SER A 353 -5.59 -8.01 39.98
CA SER A 353 -6.11 -8.27 41.32
C SER A 353 -5.06 -8.83 42.29
N ALA A 354 -3.95 -9.36 41.79
CA ALA A 354 -2.84 -9.92 42.54
C ALA A 354 -1.49 -9.47 41.92
N PRO A 355 -0.38 -9.55 42.68
CA PRO A 355 0.95 -9.16 42.21
C PRO A 355 1.46 -9.95 41.00
N ASP A 356 0.96 -11.18 40.82
CA ASP A 356 1.27 -12.09 39.71
C ASP A 356 0.29 -11.96 38.54
N LYS A 357 -0.55 -10.92 38.51
CA LYS A 357 -1.55 -10.70 37.47
C LYS A 357 -1.43 -9.33 36.82
N VAL A 358 -1.69 -9.29 35.52
CA VAL A 358 -1.70 -8.07 34.69
C VAL A 358 -2.99 -7.94 33.91
N VAL A 359 -3.54 -6.73 33.88
CA VAL A 359 -4.65 -6.34 33.00
C VAL A 359 -4.05 -5.58 31.82
N ILE A 360 -4.38 -6.00 30.60
CA ILE A 360 -3.92 -5.37 29.37
C ILE A 360 -5.08 -4.58 28.78
N ASN A 361 -4.91 -3.25 28.71
CA ASN A 361 -5.89 -2.37 28.07
C ASN A 361 -5.37 -2.01 26.67
N ILE A 362 -6.13 -2.37 25.65
CA ILE A 362 -5.87 -2.06 24.24
C ILE A 362 -6.82 -0.95 23.82
N THR A 363 -6.27 0.22 23.53
CA THR A 363 -7.06 1.35 23.04
C THR A 363 -6.70 1.60 21.58
N VAL A 364 -7.71 1.62 20.72
CA VAL A 364 -7.54 1.84 19.28
C VAL A 364 -8.31 3.08 18.82
N GLU A 365 -7.76 3.76 17.83
CA GLU A 365 -8.44 4.84 17.09
C GLU A 365 -8.66 4.36 15.66
N GLU A 366 -9.91 4.15 15.26
CA GLU A 366 -10.26 3.64 13.93
C GLU A 366 -10.02 4.68 12.84
N GLN A 367 -9.57 4.21 11.67
CA GLN A 367 -9.48 4.99 10.45
C GLN A 367 -10.40 4.44 9.36
N SER A 368 -10.53 5.16 8.24
CA SER A 368 -11.27 4.66 7.08
C SER A 368 -10.58 3.43 6.51
N THR A 369 -11.34 2.35 6.33
CA THR A 369 -10.89 1.08 5.73
C THR A 369 -11.39 0.90 4.30
N GLY A 370 -12.33 1.76 3.89
CA GLY A 370 -12.86 1.84 2.53
C GLY A 370 -12.00 2.75 1.66
N ASP A 371 -11.77 2.33 0.41
CA ASP A 371 -10.99 3.04 -0.59
C ASP A 371 -11.72 3.04 -1.94
N TYR A 372 -11.75 4.20 -2.60
CA TYR A 372 -12.28 4.36 -3.95
C TYR A 372 -11.11 4.60 -4.89
N GLY A 373 -10.80 3.60 -5.72
CA GLY A 373 -9.77 3.70 -6.74
C GLY A 373 -10.32 4.28 -8.04
N LEU A 374 -9.65 5.28 -8.57
CA LEU A 374 -9.82 5.75 -9.94
C LEU A 374 -8.43 5.74 -10.59
N THR A 375 -8.26 4.85 -11.55
CA THR A 375 -7.02 4.73 -12.31
C THR A 375 -7.28 5.11 -13.75
N ALA A 376 -6.44 5.95 -14.32
CA ALA A 376 -6.43 6.24 -15.76
C ALA A 376 -4.98 6.22 -16.21
N GLY A 377 -4.72 5.59 -17.35
CA GLY A 377 -3.37 5.46 -17.86
C GLY A 377 -3.34 5.06 -19.33
N TYR A 378 -2.15 4.91 -19.83
CA TYR A 378 -1.89 4.37 -21.16
C TYR A 378 -0.90 3.22 -21.05
N ASP A 379 -1.20 2.12 -21.67
CA ASP A 379 -0.34 0.96 -21.80
C ASP A 379 -0.12 0.66 -23.29
N SER A 380 1.12 0.40 -23.68
CA SER A 380 1.47 0.15 -25.08
C SER A 380 0.77 -1.08 -25.67
N SER A 381 0.33 -2.01 -24.83
CA SER A 381 -0.36 -3.23 -25.24
C SER A 381 -1.88 -3.06 -25.25
N ALA A 382 -2.42 -2.37 -24.24
CA ALA A 382 -3.86 -2.24 -24.01
C ALA A 382 -4.44 -0.92 -24.51
N GLY A 383 -3.58 0.04 -24.93
CA GLY A 383 -4.02 1.39 -25.32
C GLY A 383 -4.37 2.26 -24.11
N LEU A 384 -5.29 3.19 -24.28
CA LEU A 384 -5.84 3.97 -23.20
C LEU A 384 -6.64 3.05 -22.26
N LEU A 385 -6.42 3.14 -20.97
CA LEU A 385 -7.11 2.34 -19.98
C LEU A 385 -7.65 3.20 -18.83
N GLY A 386 -8.78 2.75 -18.27
CA GLY A 386 -9.37 3.33 -17.08
C GLY A 386 -9.93 2.23 -16.18
N GLU A 387 -9.78 2.37 -14.87
CA GLU A 387 -10.39 1.48 -13.87
C GLU A 387 -11.07 2.31 -12.79
N VAL A 388 -12.26 1.88 -12.40
CA VAL A 388 -12.95 2.32 -11.21
C VAL A 388 -13.06 1.13 -10.28
N SER A 389 -12.60 1.29 -9.05
CA SER A 389 -12.70 0.22 -8.04
C SER A 389 -13.19 0.74 -6.70
N VAL A 390 -13.86 -0.15 -5.97
CA VAL A 390 -14.27 0.04 -4.57
C VAL A 390 -13.66 -1.10 -3.78
N THR A 391 -12.90 -0.75 -2.76
CA THR A 391 -12.25 -1.71 -1.87
C THR A 391 -12.67 -1.43 -0.43
N GLU A 392 -13.08 -2.44 0.29
CA GLU A 392 -13.31 -2.37 1.75
C GLU A 392 -12.49 -3.48 2.42
N ARG A 393 -11.57 -3.07 3.30
CA ARG A 393 -10.65 -4.00 3.98
C ARG A 393 -11.19 -4.56 5.28
N ASN A 394 -12.22 -3.92 5.82
CA ASN A 394 -12.87 -4.33 7.08
C ASN A 394 -14.38 -4.42 6.92
N PHE A 395 -14.84 -5.18 5.93
CA PHE A 395 -16.25 -5.30 5.58
C PHE A 395 -17.08 -5.75 6.77
N LEU A 396 -18.11 -4.96 7.11
CA LEU A 396 -18.99 -5.14 8.29
C LEU A 396 -18.23 -5.24 9.63
N GLY A 397 -17.02 -4.67 9.71
CA GLY A 397 -16.21 -4.73 10.92
C GLY A 397 -15.65 -6.13 11.24
N ARG A 398 -15.66 -7.05 10.28
CA ARG A 398 -15.22 -8.45 10.46
C ARG A 398 -13.78 -8.69 10.02
N GLY A 399 -13.09 -7.66 9.51
CA GLY A 399 -11.76 -7.80 8.91
C GLY A 399 -11.79 -8.58 7.60
N GLN A 400 -12.93 -8.63 6.92
CA GLN A 400 -13.09 -9.25 5.61
C GLN A 400 -12.74 -8.24 4.53
N TYR A 401 -12.09 -8.71 3.46
CA TYR A 401 -11.73 -7.89 2.31
C TYR A 401 -12.74 -8.09 1.19
N VAL A 402 -13.25 -6.99 0.65
CA VAL A 402 -14.14 -6.97 -0.53
C VAL A 402 -13.56 -5.97 -1.53
N ARG A 403 -13.48 -6.37 -2.79
CA ARG A 403 -13.13 -5.48 -3.89
C ARG A 403 -14.07 -5.73 -5.06
N ALA A 404 -14.58 -4.66 -5.64
CA ALA A 404 -15.28 -4.68 -6.92
C ALA A 404 -14.58 -3.67 -7.84
N ALA A 405 -14.27 -4.10 -9.06
CA ALA A 405 -13.59 -3.25 -10.03
C ALA A 405 -14.21 -3.41 -11.41
N VAL A 406 -14.23 -2.32 -12.14
CA VAL A 406 -14.58 -2.26 -13.57
C VAL A 406 -13.45 -1.56 -14.28
N SER A 407 -12.84 -2.22 -15.24
CA SER A 407 -11.83 -1.62 -16.10
C SER A 407 -12.27 -1.66 -17.56
N ALA A 408 -11.83 -0.65 -18.32
CA ALA A 408 -12.03 -0.56 -19.75
C ALA A 408 -10.74 -0.06 -20.41
N SER A 409 -10.42 -0.63 -21.57
CA SER A 409 -9.28 -0.26 -22.39
C SER A 409 -9.65 -0.39 -23.87
N GLU A 410 -8.76 0.06 -24.74
CA GLU A 410 -8.93 -0.17 -26.21
C GLU A 410 -8.91 -1.66 -26.56
N SER A 411 -8.26 -2.49 -25.73
CA SER A 411 -8.16 -3.94 -25.93
C SER A 411 -9.27 -4.74 -25.26
N GLY A 412 -10.20 -4.11 -24.50
CA GLY A 412 -11.31 -4.82 -23.88
C GLY A 412 -11.81 -4.23 -22.56
N GLN A 413 -12.63 -5.01 -21.87
CA GLN A 413 -13.28 -4.63 -20.61
C GLN A 413 -13.15 -5.77 -19.60
N SER A 414 -13.10 -5.43 -18.30
CA SER A 414 -13.10 -6.41 -17.21
C SER A 414 -14.02 -5.97 -16.07
N TYR A 415 -14.71 -6.92 -15.52
CA TYR A 415 -15.56 -6.81 -14.33
C TYR A 415 -15.06 -7.84 -13.34
N ASP A 416 -14.49 -7.40 -12.24
CA ASP A 416 -13.86 -8.27 -11.25
C ASP A 416 -14.49 -8.04 -9.88
N PHE A 417 -14.84 -9.13 -9.19
CA PHE A 417 -15.29 -9.12 -7.81
C PHE A 417 -14.45 -10.11 -7.00
N SER A 418 -13.95 -9.66 -5.85
CA SER A 418 -13.13 -10.47 -4.95
C SER A 418 -13.62 -10.31 -3.51
N PHE A 419 -13.79 -11.43 -2.83
CA PHE A 419 -14.07 -11.51 -1.41
C PHE A 419 -13.00 -12.37 -0.73
N THR A 420 -12.49 -11.94 0.42
CA THR A 420 -11.56 -12.75 1.22
C THR A 420 -11.89 -12.67 2.70
N GLU A 421 -12.06 -13.82 3.33
CA GLU A 421 -12.07 -13.99 4.78
C GLU A 421 -10.67 -14.41 5.23
N PRO A 422 -9.89 -13.55 5.91
CA PRO A 422 -8.50 -13.87 6.27
C PRO A 422 -8.37 -14.89 7.41
N ARG A 423 -9.44 -15.15 8.14
CA ARG A 423 -9.47 -16.06 9.31
C ARG A 423 -10.66 -17.00 9.23
N PHE A 424 -10.69 -17.81 8.19
CA PHE A 424 -11.77 -18.76 7.94
C PHE A 424 -11.93 -19.73 9.13
N MET A 425 -13.14 -19.77 9.68
CA MET A 425 -13.46 -20.55 10.90
C MET A 425 -12.60 -20.20 12.14
N GLY A 426 -12.04 -18.99 12.19
CA GLY A 426 -11.16 -18.55 13.29
C GLY A 426 -9.73 -19.08 13.19
N LEU A 427 -9.41 -19.87 12.18
CA LEU A 427 -8.08 -20.43 11.95
C LEU A 427 -7.20 -19.41 11.19
N ARG A 428 -5.89 -19.61 11.22
CA ARG A 428 -4.94 -18.89 10.36
C ARG A 428 -5.00 -19.42 8.91
N LEU A 429 -6.19 -19.48 8.39
CA LEU A 429 -6.53 -19.95 7.06
C LEU A 429 -7.36 -18.87 6.37
N SER A 430 -6.87 -18.31 5.29
CA SER A 430 -7.66 -17.42 4.45
C SER A 430 -8.55 -18.23 3.50
N SER A 431 -9.76 -17.75 3.26
CA SER A 431 -10.65 -18.28 2.24
C SER A 431 -11.09 -17.12 1.34
N GLY A 432 -11.02 -17.31 0.03
CA GLY A 432 -11.41 -16.29 -0.94
C GLY A 432 -12.27 -16.83 -2.04
N VAL A 433 -13.10 -15.95 -2.61
CA VAL A 433 -13.91 -16.18 -3.79
C VAL A 433 -13.67 -15.04 -4.75
N ASP A 434 -13.34 -15.36 -5.99
CA ASP A 434 -13.19 -14.41 -7.08
C ASP A 434 -14.17 -14.75 -8.17
N VAL A 435 -14.84 -13.75 -8.74
CA VAL A 435 -15.74 -13.88 -9.88
C VAL A 435 -15.35 -12.80 -10.88
N TYR A 436 -15.27 -13.16 -12.14
CA TYR A 436 -14.89 -12.22 -13.18
C TYR A 436 -15.65 -12.46 -14.48
N HIS A 437 -15.77 -11.35 -15.21
CA HIS A 437 -16.24 -11.37 -16.60
C HIS A 437 -15.32 -10.43 -17.40
N ARG A 438 -14.60 -11.02 -18.38
CA ARG A 438 -13.57 -10.31 -19.15
C ARG A 438 -13.86 -10.44 -20.63
N ILE A 439 -13.81 -9.31 -21.30
CA ILE A 439 -14.00 -9.17 -22.74
C ILE A 439 -12.66 -8.68 -23.30
N VAL A 440 -12.09 -9.45 -24.20
CA VAL A 440 -10.91 -9.06 -24.97
C VAL A 440 -11.39 -8.82 -26.38
N GLU A 441 -11.10 -7.64 -26.92
CA GLU A 441 -11.47 -7.28 -28.29
C GLU A 441 -10.36 -7.67 -29.27
N GLU A 442 -10.74 -7.91 -30.52
CA GLU A 442 -9.80 -8.03 -31.61
C GLU A 442 -9.12 -6.68 -31.86
N THR A 443 -7.82 -6.70 -32.00
CA THR A 443 -6.97 -5.52 -32.27
C THR A 443 -5.82 -5.94 -33.17
N ASP A 444 -5.06 -4.97 -33.68
CA ASP A 444 -3.82 -5.25 -34.44
C ASP A 444 -2.79 -6.13 -33.66
N LYS A 445 -2.96 -6.26 -32.36
CA LYS A 445 -2.09 -7.04 -31.44
C LYS A 445 -2.72 -8.36 -31.00
N ASN A 446 -4.04 -8.40 -30.93
CA ASN A 446 -4.85 -9.60 -30.64
C ASN A 446 -5.69 -9.91 -31.87
N THR A 447 -5.34 -10.97 -32.55
CA THR A 447 -6.00 -11.38 -33.81
C THR A 447 -7.39 -11.99 -33.60
N TYR A 448 -7.90 -12.06 -32.38
CA TYR A 448 -9.24 -12.53 -32.04
C TYR A 448 -9.73 -11.97 -30.71
N GLY A 449 -11.03 -11.83 -30.60
CA GLY A 449 -11.71 -11.47 -29.38
C GLY A 449 -12.13 -12.70 -28.55
N THR A 450 -12.17 -12.53 -27.23
CA THR A 450 -12.70 -13.56 -26.32
C THR A 450 -13.58 -12.95 -25.24
N VAL A 451 -14.59 -13.71 -24.82
CA VAL A 451 -15.38 -13.42 -23.62
C VAL A 451 -15.14 -14.54 -22.63
N SER A 452 -14.54 -14.22 -21.49
CA SER A 452 -14.28 -15.19 -20.41
C SER A 452 -15.13 -14.84 -19.20
N THR A 453 -15.94 -15.79 -18.74
CA THR A 453 -16.74 -15.69 -17.51
C THR A 453 -16.36 -16.83 -16.60
N GLY A 454 -15.93 -16.52 -15.40
CA GLY A 454 -15.45 -17.54 -14.48
C GLY A 454 -15.43 -17.10 -13.03
N GLY A 455 -15.06 -18.07 -12.20
CA GLY A 455 -14.84 -17.83 -10.79
C GLY A 455 -13.99 -18.92 -10.16
N GLN A 456 -13.36 -18.57 -9.05
CA GLN A 456 -12.54 -19.49 -8.29
C GLN A 456 -12.76 -19.34 -6.79
N ILE A 457 -12.48 -20.41 -6.08
CA ILE A 457 -12.36 -20.45 -4.63
C ILE A 457 -10.91 -20.74 -4.30
N ARG A 458 -10.37 -20.02 -3.34
CA ARG A 458 -8.98 -20.20 -2.88
C ARG A 458 -8.92 -20.32 -1.36
N PHE A 459 -7.99 -21.13 -0.89
CA PHE A 459 -7.63 -21.26 0.52
C PHE A 459 -6.12 -21.06 0.65
N GLY A 460 -5.70 -20.23 1.58
CA GLY A 460 -4.28 -19.93 1.79
C GLY A 460 -3.92 -19.95 3.26
N ALA A 461 -2.76 -20.50 3.59
CA ALA A 461 -2.24 -20.53 4.95
C ALA A 461 -0.75 -20.18 4.96
N PRO A 462 -0.27 -19.41 5.97
CA PRO A 462 1.15 -19.28 6.24
C PRO A 462 1.69 -20.60 6.79
N ILE A 463 2.79 -21.09 6.21
CA ILE A 463 3.53 -22.26 6.72
C ILE A 463 4.58 -21.77 7.71
N THR A 464 5.32 -20.72 7.34
CA THR A 464 6.26 -20.00 8.19
C THR A 464 5.98 -18.49 8.11
N THR A 465 6.82 -17.66 8.71
CA THR A 465 6.74 -16.20 8.57
C THR A 465 6.87 -15.76 7.11
N ASP A 466 7.70 -16.46 6.35
CA ASP A 466 8.11 -16.06 5.01
C ASP A 466 7.54 -16.96 3.91
N LEU A 467 7.03 -18.16 4.26
CA LEU A 467 6.49 -19.15 3.34
C LEU A 467 4.98 -19.29 3.54
N SER A 468 4.21 -19.15 2.49
CA SER A 468 2.78 -19.42 2.44
C SER A 468 2.43 -20.42 1.34
N ALA A 469 1.38 -21.19 1.58
CA ALA A 469 0.79 -22.10 0.59
C ALA A 469 -0.65 -21.72 0.33
N SER A 470 -1.10 -21.90 -0.90
CA SER A 470 -2.52 -21.81 -1.26
C SER A 470 -2.93 -22.97 -2.15
N VAL A 471 -4.21 -23.33 -2.04
CA VAL A 471 -4.88 -24.24 -2.95
C VAL A 471 -6.07 -23.50 -3.55
N PHE A 472 -6.36 -23.75 -4.81
CA PHE A 472 -7.44 -23.08 -5.51
C PHE A 472 -8.10 -24.01 -6.51
N THR A 473 -9.37 -23.75 -6.76
CA THR A 473 -10.17 -24.44 -7.77
C THR A 473 -11.16 -23.46 -8.38
N GLY A 474 -11.47 -23.65 -9.64
CA GLY A 474 -12.39 -22.75 -10.34
C GLY A 474 -12.95 -23.34 -11.61
N ILE A 475 -13.84 -22.59 -12.21
CA ILE A 475 -14.47 -22.86 -13.50
C ILE A 475 -14.48 -21.61 -14.36
N GLU A 476 -14.31 -21.76 -15.67
CA GLU A 476 -14.41 -20.67 -16.64
C GLU A 476 -15.06 -21.19 -17.91
N GLN A 477 -15.94 -20.38 -18.45
CA GLN A 477 -16.38 -20.48 -19.83
C GLN A 477 -15.71 -19.39 -20.64
N LYS A 478 -15.09 -19.75 -21.74
CA LYS A 478 -14.45 -18.84 -22.69
C LYS A 478 -15.13 -19.00 -24.06
N VAL A 479 -15.66 -17.90 -24.57
CA VAL A 479 -16.32 -17.82 -25.87
C VAL A 479 -15.42 -17.02 -26.81
N LEU A 480 -15.13 -17.53 -27.98
CA LEU A 480 -14.49 -16.79 -29.06
C LEU A 480 -15.49 -15.82 -29.67
N LYS A 481 -15.09 -14.54 -29.80
CA LYS A 481 -15.85 -13.54 -30.54
C LYS A 481 -15.47 -13.62 -32.02
N ASP A 482 -16.46 -13.54 -32.86
CA ASP A 482 -16.33 -13.38 -34.31
C ASP A 482 -15.35 -14.39 -34.96
N GLY A 483 -15.70 -15.69 -34.84
CA GLY A 483 -14.94 -16.80 -35.40
C GLY A 483 -14.91 -16.83 -36.92
N GLU A 484 -14.22 -15.85 -37.57
CA GLU A 484 -13.88 -16.01 -38.98
C GLU A 484 -12.65 -16.90 -39.13
N ALA A 485 -12.92 -17.97 -39.76
CA ALA A 485 -12.12 -18.90 -40.57
C ALA A 485 -10.72 -19.42 -40.18
N PRO A 486 -9.71 -18.70 -39.68
CA PRO A 486 -8.41 -19.35 -39.43
C PRO A 486 -8.40 -20.28 -38.22
N TRP A 487 -9.32 -20.10 -37.27
CA TRP A 487 -9.45 -20.92 -36.06
C TRP A 487 -9.93 -22.33 -36.31
N THR A 488 -10.77 -22.53 -37.34
CA THR A 488 -11.25 -23.86 -37.71
C THR A 488 -10.09 -24.78 -38.08
N ASP A 489 -9.03 -24.27 -38.69
CA ASP A 489 -7.87 -25.05 -39.09
C ASP A 489 -7.01 -25.52 -37.92
N VAL A 490 -6.95 -24.73 -36.84
CA VAL A 490 -6.15 -25.03 -35.62
C VAL A 490 -6.93 -25.86 -34.61
N PHE A 491 -8.20 -25.50 -34.38
CA PHE A 491 -9.04 -26.16 -33.37
C PHE A 491 -9.91 -27.25 -33.93
N ASN A 492 -10.13 -27.25 -35.22
CA ASN A 492 -10.95 -28.23 -35.94
C ASN A 492 -10.24 -28.69 -37.23
N PRO A 493 -9.08 -29.37 -37.14
CA PRO A 493 -8.37 -29.86 -38.30
C PRO A 493 -9.24 -30.89 -39.01
N GLY A 494 -9.78 -30.53 -40.17
CA GLY A 494 -10.67 -31.35 -40.94
C GLY A 494 -12.11 -30.83 -41.05
N HIS A 495 -12.39 -29.61 -40.63
CA HIS A 495 -13.66 -28.88 -40.76
C HIS A 495 -14.90 -29.69 -40.34
N VAL A 496 -14.86 -30.28 -39.14
CA VAL A 496 -16.00 -31.00 -38.58
C VAL A 496 -17.17 -30.05 -38.38
N ALA A 497 -18.27 -30.30 -39.02
CA ALA A 497 -19.50 -29.51 -38.85
C ALA A 497 -19.99 -29.58 -37.42
N GLY A 498 -20.19 -28.41 -36.77
CA GLY A 498 -20.65 -28.31 -35.39
C GLY A 498 -19.55 -27.90 -34.41
N PHE A 499 -18.43 -27.33 -34.85
CA PHE A 499 -17.44 -26.74 -34.00
C PHE A 499 -18.09 -25.65 -33.10
N GLU A 500 -17.92 -25.80 -31.80
CA GLU A 500 -18.44 -24.84 -30.83
C GLU A 500 -17.37 -23.77 -30.53
N ASP A 501 -17.75 -22.49 -30.63
CA ASP A 501 -16.89 -21.38 -30.30
C ASP A 501 -16.76 -21.16 -28.77
N THR A 502 -17.25 -22.14 -28.01
CA THR A 502 -17.33 -22.09 -26.54
C THR A 502 -16.49 -23.18 -25.92
N PHE A 503 -15.59 -22.80 -25.05
CA PHE A 503 -14.69 -23.67 -24.29
C PHE A 503 -14.95 -23.55 -22.81
N ASN A 504 -15.13 -24.67 -22.14
CA ASN A 504 -15.31 -24.75 -20.72
C ASN A 504 -14.07 -25.37 -20.08
N LYS A 505 -13.63 -24.82 -18.94
CA LYS A 505 -12.59 -25.43 -18.15
C LYS A 505 -12.92 -25.42 -16.67
N ALA A 506 -12.43 -26.43 -16.00
CA ALA A 506 -12.33 -26.47 -14.55
C ALA A 506 -10.89 -26.75 -14.18
N TRP A 507 -10.42 -26.13 -13.12
CA TRP A 507 -9.05 -26.35 -12.68
C TRP A 507 -8.99 -26.57 -11.18
N VAL A 508 -7.96 -27.29 -10.78
CA VAL A 508 -7.50 -27.39 -9.39
C VAL A 508 -6.00 -27.21 -9.37
N GLY A 509 -5.51 -26.44 -8.40
CA GLY A 509 -4.10 -26.16 -8.33
C GLY A 509 -3.66 -25.75 -6.94
N TYR A 510 -2.35 -25.58 -6.80
CA TYR A 510 -1.73 -25.05 -5.59
C TYR A 510 -0.63 -24.06 -5.96
N SER A 511 -0.29 -23.19 -5.01
CA SER A 511 0.88 -22.33 -5.12
C SER A 511 1.62 -22.23 -3.79
N LEU A 512 2.94 -22.06 -3.89
CA LEU A 512 3.85 -21.80 -2.79
C LEU A 512 4.48 -20.44 -3.03
N THR A 513 4.41 -19.55 -2.04
CA THR A 513 4.99 -18.22 -2.12
C THR A 513 5.97 -18.03 -0.96
N TYR A 514 7.23 -17.73 -1.30
CA TYR A 514 8.26 -17.33 -0.36
C TYR A 514 8.56 -15.85 -0.53
N ASN A 515 8.48 -15.07 0.57
CA ASN A 515 8.62 -13.62 0.52
C ASN A 515 9.39 -13.11 1.74
N THR A 516 10.58 -12.58 1.51
CA THR A 516 11.43 -11.92 2.51
C THR A 516 11.73 -10.47 2.14
N LEU A 517 10.92 -9.86 1.25
CA LEU A 517 11.12 -8.49 0.84
C LEU A 517 10.93 -7.52 2.02
N ASP A 518 11.81 -6.54 2.11
CA ASP A 518 11.77 -5.44 3.07
C ASP A 518 10.53 -4.54 2.89
N ASP A 519 10.14 -4.29 1.65
CA ASP A 519 8.94 -3.55 1.27
C ASP A 519 8.25 -4.22 0.08
N THR A 520 6.91 -4.33 0.14
CA THR A 520 6.13 -4.95 -0.95
C THR A 520 5.88 -4.00 -2.12
N LYS A 521 5.93 -2.69 -1.89
CA LYS A 521 5.71 -1.68 -2.93
C LYS A 521 7.01 -1.25 -3.60
N ARG A 522 8.10 -1.18 -2.83
CA ARG A 522 9.40 -0.70 -3.30
C ARG A 522 10.53 -1.52 -2.66
N PRO A 523 10.66 -2.77 -3.05
CA PRO A 523 11.68 -3.64 -2.47
C PRO A 523 13.08 -3.16 -2.79
N THR A 524 13.93 -3.10 -1.77
CA THR A 524 15.36 -2.78 -1.89
C THR A 524 16.24 -3.98 -1.61
N GLU A 525 15.71 -4.94 -0.84
CA GLU A 525 16.44 -6.16 -0.48
C GLU A 525 15.46 -7.31 -0.25
N GLY A 526 15.94 -8.56 -0.41
CA GLY A 526 15.19 -9.76 -0.15
C GLY A 526 14.82 -10.56 -1.40
N ILE A 527 14.05 -11.63 -1.19
CA ILE A 527 13.64 -12.57 -2.22
C ILE A 527 12.12 -12.67 -2.25
N TYR A 528 11.56 -12.61 -3.44
CA TYR A 528 10.21 -13.07 -3.71
C TYR A 528 10.28 -14.27 -4.66
N ALA A 529 9.67 -15.40 -4.31
CA ALA A 529 9.55 -16.56 -5.17
C ALA A 529 8.14 -17.13 -5.11
N ASN A 530 7.60 -17.51 -6.25
CA ASN A 530 6.32 -18.17 -6.36
C ASN A 530 6.43 -19.37 -7.28
N PHE A 531 5.90 -20.51 -6.85
CA PHE A 531 5.75 -21.71 -7.64
C PHE A 531 4.27 -22.09 -7.66
N SER A 532 3.72 -22.36 -8.82
CA SER A 532 2.33 -22.81 -8.97
C SER A 532 2.21 -23.97 -9.96
N GLN A 533 1.31 -24.87 -9.65
CA GLN A 533 0.94 -25.96 -10.54
C GLN A 533 -0.56 -26.15 -10.51
N GLN A 534 -1.16 -26.33 -11.68
CA GLN A 534 -2.59 -26.56 -11.84
C GLN A 534 -2.88 -27.59 -12.91
N TYR A 535 -3.84 -28.43 -12.62
CA TYR A 535 -4.49 -29.31 -13.57
C TYR A 535 -5.72 -28.59 -14.14
N ILE A 536 -5.89 -28.60 -15.44
CA ILE A 536 -7.01 -27.99 -16.16
C ILE A 536 -7.73 -29.11 -16.90
N GLY A 537 -8.97 -29.34 -16.53
CA GLY A 537 -9.87 -30.36 -17.11
C GLY A 537 -11.09 -29.73 -17.76
N TRP A 538 -12.07 -30.56 -18.12
CA TRP A 538 -13.31 -30.36 -18.88
C TRP A 538 -13.05 -30.51 -20.39
N ASP A 539 -13.04 -29.40 -21.18
CA ASP A 539 -12.71 -29.46 -22.61
C ASP A 539 -11.19 -29.59 -22.85
N TYR A 540 -10.40 -29.53 -21.75
CA TYR A 540 -8.97 -29.65 -21.75
C TYR A 540 -8.51 -30.83 -20.87
N ASN A 541 -7.27 -31.27 -21.08
CA ASN A 541 -6.59 -32.19 -20.19
C ASN A 541 -5.13 -31.80 -20.07
N LEU A 542 -4.89 -30.72 -19.34
CA LEU A 542 -3.61 -30.02 -19.31
C LEU A 542 -3.04 -29.99 -17.90
N LEU A 543 -1.71 -30.04 -17.80
CA LEU A 543 -0.96 -29.72 -16.60
C LEU A 543 -0.11 -28.49 -16.89
N LYS A 544 -0.36 -27.41 -16.13
CA LYS A 544 0.37 -26.14 -16.22
C LYS A 544 1.20 -25.92 -14.97
N THR A 545 2.48 -25.63 -15.16
CA THR A 545 3.44 -25.34 -14.08
C THR A 545 4.11 -24.01 -14.36
N GLU A 546 4.19 -23.14 -13.36
CA GLU A 546 4.84 -21.84 -13.46
C GLU A 546 5.68 -21.60 -12.22
N ALA A 547 6.85 -21.00 -12.42
CA ALA A 547 7.75 -20.57 -11.36
C ALA A 547 8.30 -19.19 -11.68
N LYS A 548 8.34 -18.31 -10.68
CA LYS A 548 9.00 -17.02 -10.77
C LYS A 548 9.75 -16.74 -9.48
N ALA A 549 10.92 -16.11 -9.62
CA ALA A 549 11.68 -15.62 -8.48
C ALA A 549 12.31 -14.28 -8.83
N ARG A 550 12.39 -13.37 -7.86
CA ARG A 550 13.09 -12.10 -7.98
C ARG A 550 13.88 -11.86 -6.70
N TYR A 551 15.13 -11.53 -6.87
CA TYR A 551 16.05 -11.18 -5.80
C TYR A 551 16.44 -9.72 -5.93
N PHE A 552 16.35 -8.97 -4.83
CA PHE A 552 16.76 -7.57 -4.74
C PHE A 552 17.95 -7.46 -3.82
N MET A 553 18.89 -6.59 -4.18
CA MET A 553 20.08 -6.31 -3.40
C MET A 553 20.49 -4.84 -3.53
N PRO A 554 20.84 -4.17 -2.43
CA PRO A 554 21.44 -2.85 -2.49
C PRO A 554 22.86 -2.96 -3.04
N LEU A 555 23.13 -2.35 -4.20
CA LEU A 555 24.47 -2.34 -4.81
C LEU A 555 25.31 -1.21 -4.23
N LEU A 556 24.72 -0.03 -4.08
CA LEU A 556 25.33 1.16 -3.50
C LEU A 556 24.31 1.79 -2.58
N SER A 557 24.31 1.41 -1.31
CA SER A 557 23.33 1.86 -0.30
C SER A 557 23.33 3.39 -0.15
N ASP A 558 24.52 4.00 -0.18
CA ASP A 558 24.69 5.44 -0.01
C ASP A 558 24.12 6.26 -1.19
N TRP A 559 23.89 5.62 -2.34
CA TRP A 559 23.38 6.22 -3.57
C TRP A 559 22.02 5.68 -3.98
N ASN A 560 21.38 4.88 -3.11
CA ASN A 560 20.08 4.26 -3.39
C ASN A 560 20.04 3.47 -4.71
N VAL A 561 21.17 2.83 -5.08
CA VAL A 561 21.27 2.00 -6.27
C VAL A 561 20.91 0.57 -5.90
N ILE A 562 19.89 0.04 -6.54
CA ILE A 562 19.30 -1.28 -6.26
C ILE A 562 19.53 -2.18 -7.47
N GLY A 563 20.13 -3.34 -7.25
CA GLY A 563 20.19 -4.42 -8.23
C GLY A 563 19.02 -5.38 -8.06
N SER A 564 18.50 -5.90 -9.15
CA SER A 564 17.58 -7.02 -9.09
C SER A 564 17.85 -8.04 -10.18
N VAL A 565 17.61 -9.32 -9.85
CA VAL A 565 17.65 -10.44 -10.79
C VAL A 565 16.31 -11.17 -10.72
N LYS A 566 15.66 -11.33 -11.87
CA LYS A 566 14.39 -12.04 -12.01
C LYS A 566 14.61 -13.28 -12.85
N GLY A 567 14.12 -14.42 -12.38
CA GLY A 567 13.99 -15.67 -13.14
C GLY A 567 12.51 -16.07 -13.23
N GLN A 568 12.10 -16.58 -14.37
CA GLN A 568 10.76 -17.13 -14.56
C GLN A 568 10.75 -18.27 -15.54
N ALA A 569 9.91 -19.27 -15.30
CA ALA A 569 9.75 -20.42 -16.16
C ALA A 569 8.30 -20.87 -16.17
N GLY A 570 7.82 -21.35 -17.28
CA GLY A 570 6.50 -21.94 -17.43
C GLY A 570 6.54 -23.14 -18.36
N TYR A 571 5.75 -24.15 -18.04
CA TYR A 571 5.57 -25.31 -18.86
C TYR A 571 4.11 -25.79 -18.80
N ILE A 572 3.52 -26.04 -19.95
CA ILE A 572 2.17 -26.60 -20.08
C ILE A 572 2.21 -27.80 -21.02
N THR A 573 1.58 -28.87 -20.63
CA THR A 573 1.53 -30.11 -21.41
C THR A 573 0.13 -30.73 -21.42
N ALA A 574 -0.25 -31.27 -22.53
CA ALA A 574 -1.44 -32.11 -22.64
C ALA A 574 -1.13 -33.52 -22.10
N LEU A 575 -2.01 -34.04 -21.23
CA LEU A 575 -1.85 -35.35 -20.58
C LEU A 575 -2.42 -36.52 -21.40
N ASP A 576 -3.21 -36.19 -22.40
CA ASP A 576 -3.83 -37.17 -23.35
C ASP A 576 -3.03 -37.40 -24.62
N GLY A 577 -1.88 -36.75 -24.76
CA GLY A 577 -1.04 -36.81 -25.97
C GLY A 577 -1.54 -35.90 -27.10
N GLY A 578 -2.59 -35.09 -26.84
CA GLY A 578 -3.05 -34.04 -27.74
C GLY A 578 -2.15 -32.79 -27.71
N GLY A 579 -2.49 -31.81 -28.54
CA GLY A 579 -1.82 -30.51 -28.52
C GLY A 579 -2.34 -29.60 -27.40
N VAL A 580 -1.56 -28.58 -27.05
CA VAL A 580 -2.01 -27.53 -26.15
C VAL A 580 -2.80 -26.48 -26.93
N SER A 581 -4.03 -26.22 -26.50
CA SER A 581 -4.86 -25.20 -27.14
C SER A 581 -4.17 -23.82 -27.09
N PRO A 582 -4.14 -23.07 -28.19
CA PRO A 582 -3.64 -21.70 -28.20
C PRO A 582 -4.32 -20.78 -27.17
N LEU A 583 -5.54 -21.08 -26.73
CA LEU A 583 -6.25 -20.35 -25.68
C LEU A 583 -5.64 -20.51 -24.29
N GLU A 584 -4.89 -21.60 -24.05
CA GLU A 584 -4.24 -21.93 -22.76
C GLU A 584 -2.71 -21.85 -22.83
N ALA A 585 -2.13 -21.79 -24.04
CA ALA A 585 -0.69 -21.64 -24.27
C ALA A 585 -0.17 -20.30 -23.74
N PHE A 586 1.11 -20.24 -23.44
CA PHE A 586 1.75 -19.00 -23.02
C PHE A 586 1.86 -18.01 -24.19
N ARG A 587 1.55 -16.74 -23.92
CA ARG A 587 1.58 -15.65 -24.92
C ARG A 587 2.34 -14.43 -24.42
N GLY A 588 2.98 -14.51 -23.26
CA GLY A 588 3.77 -13.42 -22.70
C GLY A 588 4.86 -13.01 -23.67
N SER A 589 5.04 -11.72 -23.87
CA SER A 589 6.11 -11.16 -24.69
C SER A 589 6.88 -10.11 -23.90
N SER A 590 6.38 -8.89 -23.77
CA SER A 590 7.02 -7.81 -23.01
C SER A 590 7.20 -8.10 -21.52
N SER A 591 6.37 -8.98 -20.93
CA SER A 591 6.51 -9.43 -19.53
C SER A 591 7.67 -10.43 -19.32
N ILE A 592 8.11 -11.07 -20.41
CA ILE A 592 9.19 -12.06 -20.41
C ILE A 592 10.48 -11.45 -20.94
N VAL A 593 10.44 -10.77 -22.09
CA VAL A 593 11.57 -10.03 -22.69
C VAL A 593 11.03 -8.68 -23.17
N ARG A 594 11.50 -7.60 -22.61
CA ARG A 594 11.14 -6.23 -23.03
C ARG A 594 11.64 -5.97 -24.45
N GLY A 595 10.95 -5.09 -25.17
CA GLY A 595 11.26 -4.76 -26.57
C GLY A 595 10.47 -5.57 -27.61
N PHE A 596 9.67 -6.53 -27.20
CA PHE A 596 8.70 -7.20 -28.06
C PHE A 596 7.29 -6.62 -27.85
N GLN A 597 6.50 -6.56 -28.91
CA GLN A 597 5.10 -6.17 -28.82
C GLN A 597 4.29 -7.22 -28.04
N SER A 598 3.11 -6.87 -27.54
CA SER A 598 2.16 -7.84 -27.03
C SER A 598 1.83 -8.85 -28.12
N GLY A 599 1.93 -10.16 -27.78
CA GLY A 599 1.82 -11.20 -28.79
C GLY A 599 2.88 -11.18 -29.89
N GLY A 600 4.00 -10.48 -29.67
CA GLY A 600 5.07 -10.29 -30.66
C GLY A 600 6.03 -11.45 -30.79
N MET A 601 6.05 -12.40 -29.87
CA MET A 601 6.95 -13.56 -29.87
C MET A 601 6.16 -14.88 -29.91
N GLY A 602 6.73 -15.88 -30.58
CA GLY A 602 6.27 -17.25 -30.55
C GLY A 602 5.72 -17.77 -31.87
N PRO A 603 5.41 -19.07 -31.95
CA PRO A 603 4.91 -19.73 -33.15
C PRO A 603 3.64 -19.08 -33.70
N ARG A 604 3.61 -18.92 -35.02
CA ARG A 604 2.47 -18.33 -35.74
C ARG A 604 1.97 -19.27 -36.82
N LEU A 605 0.67 -19.12 -37.16
CA LEU A 605 0.12 -19.80 -38.31
C LEU A 605 0.65 -19.20 -39.59
N ASN A 606 1.01 -20.08 -40.55
CA ASN A 606 1.50 -19.68 -41.87
C ASN A 606 0.42 -18.96 -42.72
N SER A 607 -0.85 -19.34 -42.53
CA SER A 607 -1.97 -18.80 -43.31
C SER A 607 -2.44 -17.44 -42.89
N SER A 608 -2.48 -17.16 -41.57
CA SER A 608 -3.07 -15.95 -40.99
C SER A 608 -2.13 -15.14 -40.12
N GLN A 609 -0.89 -15.63 -39.88
CA GLN A 609 0.07 -15.02 -38.97
C GLN A 609 -0.41 -14.92 -37.50
N GLU A 610 -1.42 -15.70 -37.13
CA GLU A 610 -1.92 -15.72 -35.77
C GLU A 610 -0.98 -16.41 -34.80
N LEU A 611 -0.89 -15.87 -33.60
CA LEU A 611 -0.06 -16.39 -32.53
C LEU A 611 -0.69 -17.65 -31.93
N LEU A 612 -0.01 -18.76 -32.05
CA LEU A 612 -0.38 -20.03 -31.41
C LEU A 612 0.02 -20.07 -29.92
N GLY A 613 0.98 -19.25 -29.55
CA GLY A 613 1.61 -19.30 -28.23
C GLY A 613 2.63 -20.43 -28.12
N TYR A 614 3.29 -20.52 -27.00
CA TYR A 614 4.33 -21.50 -26.70
C TYR A 614 3.96 -22.32 -25.47
N THR A 615 4.47 -23.55 -25.41
CA THR A 615 4.17 -24.51 -24.35
C THR A 615 5.21 -24.46 -23.22
N GLY A 616 6.41 -23.96 -23.49
CA GLY A 616 7.46 -23.83 -22.50
C GLY A 616 8.26 -22.55 -22.66
N TYR A 617 8.73 -22.01 -21.55
CA TYR A 617 9.70 -20.92 -21.55
C TYR A 617 10.54 -20.91 -20.28
N VAL A 618 11.74 -20.40 -20.43
CA VAL A 618 12.65 -20.02 -19.31
C VAL A 618 13.19 -18.65 -19.64
N ALA A 619 13.07 -17.71 -18.70
CA ALA A 619 13.51 -16.35 -18.89
C ALA A 619 14.24 -15.81 -17.67
N ALA A 620 15.20 -14.93 -17.93
CA ALA A 620 15.96 -14.22 -16.92
C ALA A 620 16.06 -12.74 -17.27
N SER A 621 16.05 -11.90 -16.25
CA SER A 621 16.24 -10.46 -16.34
C SER A 621 17.18 -9.98 -15.25
N ALA A 622 18.11 -9.10 -15.58
CA ALA A 622 18.96 -8.39 -14.64
C ALA A 622 18.71 -6.88 -14.81
N GLU A 623 18.53 -6.18 -13.70
CA GLU A 623 18.19 -4.76 -13.72
C GLU A 623 18.92 -4.01 -12.60
N ILE A 624 19.36 -2.79 -12.89
CA ILE A 624 19.95 -1.87 -11.94
C ILE A 624 19.12 -0.60 -11.98
N GLU A 625 18.46 -0.30 -10.86
CA GLU A 625 17.73 0.95 -10.64
C GLU A 625 18.62 1.96 -9.92
N PHE A 626 18.49 3.24 -10.26
CA PHE A 626 19.25 4.33 -9.66
C PHE A 626 18.42 5.64 -9.67
N PRO A 627 18.59 6.53 -8.69
CA PRO A 627 18.04 7.86 -8.75
C PRO A 627 18.68 8.66 -9.87
N ILE A 628 17.89 9.51 -10.55
CA ILE A 628 18.41 10.37 -11.62
C ILE A 628 19.03 11.61 -10.96
N PRO A 629 20.38 11.84 -11.06
CA PRO A 629 21.08 12.85 -10.25
C PRO A 629 20.61 14.30 -10.47
N ILE A 630 19.95 14.59 -11.60
CA ILE A 630 19.51 15.93 -11.97
C ILE A 630 18.11 16.23 -11.40
N LEU A 631 17.36 15.19 -11.03
CA LEU A 631 15.99 15.32 -10.52
C LEU A 631 15.96 15.13 -9.00
N PRO A 632 15.25 15.98 -8.27
CA PRO A 632 14.96 15.72 -6.87
C PRO A 632 14.29 14.35 -6.69
N GLU A 633 14.73 13.55 -5.73
CA GLU A 633 14.12 12.23 -5.43
C GLU A 633 12.64 12.34 -5.04
N THR A 634 12.22 13.50 -4.52
CA THR A 634 10.83 13.81 -4.20
C THR A 634 9.88 13.74 -5.40
N TYR A 635 10.39 13.82 -6.62
CA TYR A 635 9.58 13.63 -7.83
C TYR A 635 9.25 12.15 -8.09
N GLY A 636 9.87 11.23 -7.35
CA GLY A 636 9.66 9.79 -7.51
C GLY A 636 10.13 9.26 -8.86
N VAL A 637 11.04 9.97 -9.55
CA VAL A 637 11.55 9.58 -10.86
C VAL A 637 12.90 8.89 -10.72
N ARG A 638 13.01 7.68 -11.28
CA ARG A 638 14.23 6.86 -11.24
C ARG A 638 14.59 6.39 -12.64
N GLY A 639 15.87 6.15 -12.86
CA GLY A 639 16.40 5.47 -14.04
C GLY A 639 16.60 3.99 -13.76
N ALA A 640 16.55 3.18 -14.81
CA ALA A 640 17.02 1.80 -14.75
C ALA A 640 17.73 1.42 -16.04
N ILE A 641 18.68 0.50 -15.94
CA ILE A 641 19.30 -0.21 -17.07
C ILE A 641 19.11 -1.71 -16.86
N TRP A 642 18.87 -2.43 -17.94
CA TRP A 642 18.53 -3.84 -17.83
C TRP A 642 18.93 -4.66 -19.04
N ALA A 643 18.96 -5.98 -18.82
CA ALA A 643 19.15 -6.99 -19.86
C ALA A 643 18.19 -8.15 -19.61
N ASP A 644 17.49 -8.56 -20.66
CA ASP A 644 16.55 -9.66 -20.64
C ASP A 644 16.96 -10.75 -21.63
N ALA A 645 16.71 -12.01 -21.25
CA ALA A 645 16.90 -13.16 -22.12
C ALA A 645 15.81 -14.22 -21.85
N ALA A 646 15.37 -14.90 -22.89
CA ALA A 646 14.45 -16.04 -22.79
C ALA A 646 14.74 -17.10 -23.82
N LEU A 647 14.50 -18.36 -23.43
CA LEU A 647 14.31 -19.48 -24.32
C LEU A 647 12.82 -19.81 -24.34
N ILE A 648 12.23 -19.85 -25.51
CA ILE A 648 10.83 -20.27 -25.70
C ILE A 648 10.78 -21.57 -26.50
N ASP A 649 9.93 -22.49 -26.04
CA ASP A 649 9.69 -23.76 -26.73
C ASP A 649 8.27 -23.76 -27.27
N GLY A 650 8.16 -23.97 -28.55
CA GLY A 650 6.92 -23.71 -29.26
C GLY A 650 5.89 -24.82 -29.17
N ASN A 651 4.67 -24.48 -29.46
CA ASN A 651 3.55 -25.41 -29.72
C ASN A 651 3.77 -26.06 -31.06
N GLY A 652 4.76 -26.99 -31.14
CA GLY A 652 5.48 -27.34 -32.36
C GLY A 652 4.84 -28.30 -33.31
N ASP A 653 3.70 -28.97 -33.01
CA ASP A 653 3.21 -30.10 -33.83
C ASP A 653 1.83 -29.92 -34.42
N GLY A 654 1.49 -28.76 -34.88
CA GLY A 654 0.34 -28.55 -35.77
C GLY A 654 0.52 -29.13 -37.19
N GLY A 655 1.16 -30.28 -37.39
CA GLY A 655 1.34 -30.92 -38.71
C GLY A 655 2.23 -30.11 -39.67
N ALA A 656 3.01 -30.82 -40.50
CA ALA A 656 3.96 -30.17 -41.42
C ALA A 656 3.27 -29.11 -42.32
N GLY A 657 3.68 -27.85 -42.17
CA GLY A 657 3.28 -26.72 -43.02
C GLY A 657 2.24 -25.76 -42.44
N LEU A 658 1.72 -25.99 -41.24
CA LEU A 658 0.78 -25.06 -40.59
C LEU A 658 1.50 -23.91 -39.86
N ILE A 659 2.69 -24.14 -39.33
CA ILE A 659 3.45 -23.15 -38.61
C ILE A 659 4.36 -22.41 -39.58
N ASP A 660 4.41 -21.08 -39.42
CA ASP A 660 5.29 -20.23 -40.17
C ASP A 660 6.77 -20.48 -39.74
N PRO A 661 7.63 -20.93 -40.66
CA PRO A 661 9.01 -21.22 -40.36
C PRO A 661 9.78 -20.02 -39.81
N GLY A 662 9.44 -18.79 -40.24
CA GLY A 662 10.08 -17.56 -39.82
C GLY A 662 9.75 -17.19 -38.35
N SER A 663 8.66 -17.75 -37.80
CA SER A 663 8.25 -17.52 -36.41
C SER A 663 9.01 -18.39 -35.41
N ILE A 664 9.63 -19.49 -35.87
CA ILE A 664 10.31 -20.50 -35.05
C ILE A 664 11.82 -20.67 -35.40
N ASP A 665 12.35 -19.87 -36.30
CA ASP A 665 13.76 -19.96 -36.73
C ASP A 665 14.76 -19.59 -35.64
N GLN A 666 14.33 -18.90 -34.60
CA GLN A 666 15.13 -18.52 -33.43
C GLN A 666 14.33 -18.62 -32.14
N ASN A 667 14.69 -19.58 -31.27
CA ASN A 667 14.03 -19.78 -29.96
C ASN A 667 14.63 -18.92 -28.84
N PHE A 668 15.89 -18.52 -28.99
CA PHE A 668 16.53 -17.61 -28.03
C PHE A 668 16.21 -16.16 -28.36
N LYS A 669 15.60 -15.48 -27.39
CA LYS A 669 15.22 -14.07 -27.47
C LYS A 669 16.04 -13.28 -26.47
N SER A 670 16.54 -12.11 -26.83
CA SER A 670 17.23 -11.26 -25.87
C SER A 670 17.14 -9.79 -26.25
N SER A 671 17.21 -8.95 -25.23
CA SER A 671 17.18 -7.50 -25.37
C SER A 671 17.94 -6.81 -24.25
N VAL A 672 18.32 -5.58 -24.49
CA VAL A 672 18.91 -4.67 -23.51
C VAL A 672 18.19 -3.33 -23.58
N GLY A 673 18.21 -2.58 -22.50
CA GLY A 673 17.56 -1.28 -22.55
C GLY A 673 17.75 -0.44 -21.31
N ALA A 674 17.07 0.69 -21.35
CA ALA A 674 17.00 1.63 -20.24
C ALA A 674 15.54 2.02 -19.99
N SER A 675 15.24 2.37 -18.75
CA SER A 675 13.88 2.75 -18.36
C SER A 675 13.88 4.03 -17.55
N ILE A 676 12.76 4.72 -17.63
CA ILE A 676 12.37 5.77 -16.70
C ILE A 676 11.17 5.25 -15.91
N ILE A 677 11.30 5.25 -14.60
CA ILE A 677 10.26 4.82 -13.66
C ILE A 677 9.80 6.05 -12.90
N TRP A 678 8.51 6.29 -12.86
CA TRP A 678 7.92 7.41 -12.15
C TRP A 678 6.83 6.93 -11.19
N ASP A 679 7.06 7.12 -9.89
CA ASP A 679 6.05 6.88 -8.86
C ASP A 679 5.00 8.00 -8.93
N SER A 680 4.11 7.89 -9.93
CA SER A 680 3.11 8.91 -10.18
C SER A 680 1.95 8.81 -9.17
N PRO A 681 1.20 9.90 -8.97
CA PRO A 681 -0.02 9.89 -8.15
C PRO A 681 -1.09 8.91 -8.60
N PHE A 682 -1.05 8.52 -9.87
CA PHE A 682 -2.00 7.58 -10.47
C PHE A 682 -1.49 6.13 -10.46
N GLY A 683 -0.36 5.89 -9.82
CA GLY A 683 0.35 4.62 -9.79
C GLY A 683 1.72 4.70 -10.48
N PRO A 684 2.59 3.71 -10.25
CA PRO A 684 3.92 3.70 -10.83
C PRO A 684 3.85 3.50 -12.35
N LEU A 685 4.39 4.46 -13.10
CA LEU A 685 4.51 4.44 -14.55
C LEU A 685 5.94 4.03 -14.93
N ARG A 686 6.07 3.22 -15.96
CA ARG A 686 7.37 2.78 -16.47
C ARG A 686 7.43 2.94 -17.99
N GLY A 687 8.39 3.71 -18.46
CA GLY A 687 8.74 3.81 -19.87
C GLY A 687 10.03 3.06 -20.16
N ASP A 688 9.97 2.03 -21.01
CA ASP A 688 11.12 1.22 -21.40
C ASP A 688 11.57 1.56 -22.82
N PHE A 689 12.86 1.81 -22.98
CA PHE A 689 13.54 1.93 -24.27
C PHE A 689 14.36 0.66 -24.47
N ALA A 690 13.97 -0.14 -25.44
CA ALA A 690 14.54 -1.46 -25.67
C ALA A 690 15.25 -1.57 -27.02
N HIS A 691 16.35 -2.30 -27.01
CA HIS A 691 17.03 -2.77 -28.21
C HIS A 691 17.08 -4.30 -28.20
N VAL A 692 16.38 -4.92 -29.15
CA VAL A 692 16.31 -6.37 -29.29
C VAL A 692 17.57 -6.86 -29.98
N LEU A 693 18.25 -7.82 -29.34
CA LEU A 693 19.50 -8.40 -29.84
C LEU A 693 19.26 -9.69 -30.64
N ASN A 694 18.38 -10.55 -30.13
CA ASN A 694 18.04 -11.82 -30.77
C ASN A 694 16.52 -11.96 -30.87
N LYS A 695 16.04 -12.29 -32.06
CA LYS A 695 14.62 -12.52 -32.35
C LYS A 695 14.47 -13.49 -33.52
N ALA A 696 13.30 -14.10 -33.68
CA ALA A 696 12.91 -14.79 -34.91
C ALA A 696 12.59 -13.78 -36.03
N THR A 697 12.58 -14.25 -37.27
CA THR A 697 12.38 -13.39 -38.45
C THR A 697 11.05 -12.63 -38.36
N ASP A 698 9.97 -13.31 -37.97
CA ASP A 698 8.61 -12.75 -37.93
C ASP A 698 8.20 -12.21 -36.55
N ASP A 699 9.14 -12.15 -35.61
CA ASP A 699 8.88 -11.51 -34.30
C ASP A 699 8.62 -10.01 -34.47
N LYS A 700 7.56 -9.53 -33.82
CA LYS A 700 7.20 -8.11 -33.80
C LYS A 700 7.83 -7.40 -32.60
N THR A 701 8.64 -6.39 -32.89
CA THR A 701 9.39 -5.63 -31.87
C THR A 701 8.89 -4.20 -31.74
N GLN A 702 9.14 -3.59 -30.57
CA GLN A 702 8.88 -2.18 -30.31
C GLN A 702 10.07 -1.57 -29.56
N VAL A 703 10.49 -0.38 -29.95
CA VAL A 703 11.62 0.32 -29.33
C VAL A 703 11.21 0.97 -28.01
N PHE A 704 9.98 1.42 -27.91
CA PHE A 704 9.46 2.08 -26.72
C PHE A 704 8.18 1.40 -26.25
N SER A 705 8.08 1.19 -24.94
CA SER A 705 6.85 0.76 -24.29
C SER A 705 6.59 1.59 -23.04
N LEU A 706 5.32 1.95 -22.83
CA LEU A 706 4.86 2.57 -21.60
C LEU A 706 3.89 1.61 -20.92
N THR A 707 4.13 1.34 -19.65
CA THR A 707 3.31 0.40 -18.87
C THR A 707 3.03 0.98 -17.48
N LEU A 708 1.87 0.61 -16.92
CA LEU A 708 1.64 0.73 -15.49
C LEU A 708 2.43 -0.39 -14.80
N GLN A 709 3.42 -0.03 -14.01
CA GLN A 709 4.30 -1.01 -13.40
C GLN A 709 3.53 -1.82 -12.35
N GLN A 710 3.45 -3.14 -12.55
CA GLN A 710 3.13 -4.09 -11.50
C GLN A 710 4.45 -4.59 -10.91
N LEU A 711 4.64 -4.40 -9.61
CA LEU A 711 5.92 -4.71 -8.96
C LEU A 711 6.13 -6.21 -8.70
N LEU A 712 5.06 -7.02 -8.59
CA LEU A 712 5.12 -8.46 -8.28
C LEU A 712 4.24 -9.30 -9.20
#